data_6e0a51e51502869b4c00202d21709af2
#
_entry.id   6e0a51e51502869b4c00202d21709af2
#
_cell.length_a   1.000
_cell.length_b   1.000
_cell.length_c   1.000
_cell.angle_alpha   90.00
_cell.angle_beta   90.00
_cell.angle_gamma   90.00
#
_symmetry.space_group_name_H-M   'P 1'
#
loop_
_entity.id
_entity.type
_entity.pdbx_description
1 polymer ?
#
loop_
_entity_poly.entity_id
_entity_poly.type
_entity_poly.pdbx_seq_one_letter_code
_entity_poly.pdbx_strand_id
1 'polypeptide(L)'
;MSANPLLQAYDLPPFSSIRPEHVKPAIERILADNRAAIARLLETQREQPTWKGLVLAMDELNDRLGAAWSPVSHLNAVCNSAELREAYEACLPELSAYSTELGQNRALFEAYEALAKSPEAAGFDVAQKTILEHALRDFRLSGIDLPADKQKRYAEVQSRLSELGSRFSNQLLDATQAWTKHVTDEAALAGLTDSAKAQMKQAAEAKGLDGWLISLEFPSYYAVMTYADDRALREEVYAAYCTRASDQGPNAGQNDNGPVMEEILDLRQELAGLLGFANYAELSLATKMAESSDQVLSFLRDLAVRSKPFAARDLEQLRAYAAEQGCTELQSWDAGYYAEKLREARYSVSQEALRAYFPVDKVLSGLFAIVERLYGIQIRELHDFERWHADVRLFEILENGEHVGRFYFDLYARANKRGGAWMDGARDRRRDAQGRLIDPVAYLVCNFTPAVNGKPALLTHDEVTTLFHEFGHGLHHLLTRVEHAAASGINGVAWDAVELSSQFMENWCWEPEGLALISAHYETGEALPQDLLEKMLAAKNFQSGMMMVRQLEFSLFDFELHATHGDGRSVLQVLEGIRDEVAVMRPPAYNRFANSFAHIFAGGYAAGYYSYKWAEVLSADAFSRFEEEGVFNPDTGRAFREAILARGGSREPMLLFVDFRGREPSIDALLRHSGLVGEAA
;
A
#
# COMPACT_ATOMS: atom_id res chain seq x y z
N MET A 1 -26.59 -29.81 -5.77
CA MET A 1 -25.38 -29.04 -5.56
C MET A 1 -25.81 -27.58 -5.42
N SER A 2 -25.42 -26.89 -4.34
CA SER A 2 -25.68 -25.44 -4.21
C SER A 2 -24.99 -24.71 -5.36
N ALA A 3 -25.60 -23.64 -5.88
CA ALA A 3 -25.00 -22.84 -6.95
C ALA A 3 -23.69 -22.21 -6.44
N ASN A 4 -22.66 -22.15 -7.30
CA ASN A 4 -21.38 -21.53 -6.96
C ASN A 4 -21.59 -20.02 -6.70
N PRO A 5 -21.31 -19.52 -5.49
CA PRO A 5 -21.58 -18.13 -5.14
C PRO A 5 -20.76 -17.11 -5.98
N LEU A 6 -19.58 -17.50 -6.47
CA LEU A 6 -18.74 -16.65 -7.33
C LEU A 6 -19.31 -16.46 -8.75
N LEU A 7 -20.28 -17.26 -9.15
CA LEU A 7 -20.99 -17.14 -10.43
C LEU A 7 -22.32 -16.39 -10.31
N GLN A 8 -22.70 -16.00 -9.10
CA GLN A 8 -23.95 -15.26 -8.84
C GLN A 8 -23.69 -13.75 -8.82
N ALA A 9 -24.66 -12.97 -9.27
CA ALA A 9 -24.64 -11.54 -9.06
C ALA A 9 -24.86 -11.22 -7.58
N TYR A 10 -24.17 -10.25 -7.07
CA TYR A 10 -24.30 -9.79 -5.68
C TYR A 10 -24.17 -8.28 -5.60
N ASP A 11 -24.69 -7.69 -4.53
CA ASP A 11 -24.45 -6.29 -4.21
C ASP A 11 -23.12 -6.12 -3.44
N LEU A 12 -22.90 -6.94 -2.41
CA LEU A 12 -21.62 -7.08 -1.70
C LEU A 12 -21.16 -8.55 -1.76
N PRO A 13 -19.85 -8.82 -1.73
CA PRO A 13 -19.35 -10.18 -1.86
C PRO A 13 -19.92 -11.12 -0.79
N PRO A 14 -20.35 -12.33 -1.16
CA PRO A 14 -20.95 -13.30 -0.25
C PRO A 14 -19.85 -14.07 0.51
N PHE A 15 -19.05 -13.38 1.32
CA PHE A 15 -17.88 -13.93 1.99
C PHE A 15 -18.13 -15.19 2.80
N SER A 16 -19.27 -15.28 3.50
CA SER A 16 -19.63 -16.45 4.31
C SER A 16 -19.89 -17.71 3.51
N SER A 17 -20.19 -17.56 2.21
CA SER A 17 -20.54 -18.66 1.31
C SER A 17 -19.39 -19.11 0.42
N ILE A 18 -18.32 -18.33 0.30
CA ILE A 18 -17.18 -18.62 -0.55
C ILE A 18 -16.33 -19.72 0.09
N ARG A 19 -16.03 -20.78 -0.67
CA ARG A 19 -15.18 -21.90 -0.28
C ARG A 19 -14.07 -22.12 -1.31
N PRO A 20 -12.92 -22.72 -0.93
CA PRO A 20 -11.83 -23.00 -1.86
C PRO A 20 -12.27 -23.77 -3.12
N GLU A 21 -13.17 -24.75 -2.97
CA GLU A 21 -13.68 -25.55 -4.10
C GLU A 21 -14.52 -24.77 -5.12
N HIS A 22 -14.97 -23.56 -4.77
CA HIS A 22 -15.72 -22.71 -5.70
C HIS A 22 -14.81 -21.94 -6.67
N VAL A 23 -13.54 -21.72 -6.31
CA VAL A 23 -12.66 -20.76 -6.95
C VAL A 23 -12.32 -21.15 -8.38
N LYS A 24 -11.63 -22.28 -8.58
CA LYS A 24 -11.18 -22.70 -9.89
C LYS A 24 -12.33 -22.94 -10.87
N PRO A 25 -13.41 -23.65 -10.52
CA PRO A 25 -14.53 -23.84 -11.43
C PRO A 25 -15.19 -22.53 -11.88
N ALA A 26 -15.32 -21.53 -10.99
CA ALA A 26 -15.88 -20.23 -11.33
C ALA A 26 -14.99 -19.46 -12.30
N ILE A 27 -13.69 -19.40 -12.03
CA ILE A 27 -12.73 -18.69 -12.90
C ILE A 27 -12.65 -19.34 -14.26
N GLU A 28 -12.51 -20.67 -14.35
CA GLU A 28 -12.50 -21.39 -15.63
C GLU A 28 -13.76 -21.11 -16.46
N ARG A 29 -14.91 -21.10 -15.83
CA ARG A 29 -16.19 -20.82 -16.50
C ARG A 29 -16.25 -19.38 -17.01
N ILE A 30 -15.89 -18.40 -16.19
CA ILE A 30 -15.92 -16.99 -16.57
C ILE A 30 -14.94 -16.71 -17.71
N LEU A 31 -13.72 -17.25 -17.63
CA LEU A 31 -12.73 -17.09 -18.71
C LEU A 31 -13.20 -17.67 -20.03
N ALA A 32 -13.82 -18.86 -20.01
CA ALA A 32 -14.39 -19.49 -21.22
C ALA A 32 -15.54 -18.64 -21.80
N ASP A 33 -16.45 -18.18 -20.95
CA ASP A 33 -17.58 -17.33 -21.37
C ASP A 33 -17.09 -15.98 -21.93
N ASN A 34 -16.09 -15.37 -21.30
CA ASN A 34 -15.49 -14.12 -21.75
C ASN A 34 -14.81 -14.27 -23.11
N ARG A 35 -14.02 -15.33 -23.30
CA ARG A 35 -13.38 -15.60 -24.62
C ARG A 35 -14.41 -15.72 -25.72
N ALA A 36 -15.49 -16.46 -25.48
CA ALA A 36 -16.58 -16.61 -26.44
C ALA A 36 -17.30 -15.27 -26.72
N ALA A 37 -17.53 -14.46 -25.69
CA ALA A 37 -18.17 -13.16 -25.81
C ALA A 37 -17.28 -12.17 -26.60
N ILE A 38 -15.98 -12.16 -26.38
CA ILE A 38 -15.02 -11.32 -27.12
C ILE A 38 -14.98 -11.71 -28.59
N ALA A 39 -14.98 -13.01 -28.92
CA ALA A 39 -15.00 -13.47 -30.29
C ALA A 39 -16.26 -12.96 -31.03
N ARG A 40 -17.45 -13.06 -30.40
CA ARG A 40 -18.71 -12.51 -30.95
C ARG A 40 -18.69 -11.00 -31.10
N LEU A 41 -18.18 -10.31 -30.09
CA LEU A 41 -18.04 -8.86 -30.07
C LEU A 41 -17.23 -8.36 -31.28
N LEU A 42 -16.12 -9.02 -31.59
CA LEU A 42 -15.23 -8.65 -32.67
C LEU A 42 -15.81 -8.90 -34.07
N GLU A 43 -16.84 -9.73 -34.23
CA GLU A 43 -17.53 -9.90 -35.49
C GLU A 43 -18.09 -8.59 -36.05
N THR A 44 -18.56 -7.69 -35.18
CA THR A 44 -19.11 -6.37 -35.54
C THR A 44 -18.19 -5.20 -35.20
N GLN A 45 -17.54 -5.24 -34.05
CA GLN A 45 -16.77 -4.11 -33.53
C GLN A 45 -15.40 -3.92 -34.20
N ARG A 46 -14.88 -4.94 -34.87
CA ARG A 46 -13.64 -4.81 -35.63
C ARG A 46 -13.77 -3.81 -36.77
N GLU A 47 -14.90 -3.78 -37.48
CA GLU A 47 -15.13 -2.92 -38.64
C GLU A 47 -15.84 -1.62 -38.28
N GLN A 48 -16.77 -1.66 -37.35
CA GLN A 48 -17.58 -0.50 -36.94
C GLN A 48 -17.65 -0.40 -35.40
N PRO A 49 -16.53 -0.10 -34.74
CA PRO A 49 -16.49 0.00 -33.29
C PRO A 49 -17.27 1.22 -32.80
N THR A 50 -17.96 1.01 -31.67
CA THR A 50 -18.59 2.08 -30.90
C THR A 50 -18.13 2.00 -29.44
N TRP A 51 -18.21 3.10 -28.73
CA TRP A 51 -17.89 3.10 -27.29
C TRP A 51 -18.74 2.05 -26.53
N LYS A 52 -20.04 2.07 -26.76
CA LYS A 52 -20.96 1.11 -26.12
C LYS A 52 -20.69 -0.32 -26.55
N GLY A 53 -20.50 -0.56 -27.82
CA GLY A 53 -20.34 -1.91 -28.38
C GLY A 53 -18.98 -2.53 -28.07
N LEU A 54 -17.94 -1.72 -27.91
CA LEU A 54 -16.57 -2.22 -27.64
C LEU A 54 -16.16 -1.98 -26.17
N VAL A 55 -16.06 -0.73 -25.73
CA VAL A 55 -15.46 -0.41 -24.43
C VAL A 55 -16.39 -0.83 -23.28
N LEU A 56 -17.65 -0.43 -23.30
CA LEU A 56 -18.60 -0.83 -22.25
C LEU A 56 -18.82 -2.35 -22.23
N ALA A 57 -18.85 -3.00 -23.39
CA ALA A 57 -18.96 -4.45 -23.45
C ALA A 57 -17.74 -5.16 -22.83
N MET A 58 -16.53 -4.66 -23.09
CA MET A 58 -15.32 -5.16 -22.42
C MET A 58 -15.34 -4.89 -20.92
N ASP A 59 -15.78 -3.72 -20.48
CA ASP A 59 -15.93 -3.38 -19.06
C ASP A 59 -16.88 -4.34 -18.33
N GLU A 60 -18.01 -4.75 -18.96
CA GLU A 60 -18.92 -5.76 -18.39
C GLU A 60 -18.23 -7.13 -18.19
N LEU A 61 -17.41 -7.55 -19.14
CA LEU A 61 -16.65 -8.80 -19.02
C LEU A 61 -15.57 -8.71 -17.93
N ASN A 62 -14.89 -7.58 -17.84
CA ASN A 62 -13.88 -7.34 -16.81
C ASN A 62 -14.52 -7.25 -15.42
N ASP A 63 -15.66 -6.59 -15.28
CA ASP A 63 -16.40 -6.52 -14.03
C ASP A 63 -16.87 -7.88 -13.53
N ARG A 64 -17.38 -8.73 -14.43
CA ARG A 64 -17.77 -10.10 -14.10
C ARG A 64 -16.59 -10.91 -13.55
N LEU A 65 -15.44 -10.82 -14.20
CA LEU A 65 -14.23 -11.51 -13.74
C LEU A 65 -13.75 -10.93 -12.41
N GLY A 66 -13.72 -9.61 -12.28
CA GLY A 66 -13.35 -8.91 -11.06
C GLY A 66 -14.26 -9.24 -9.89
N ALA A 67 -15.56 -9.34 -10.11
CA ALA A 67 -16.54 -9.71 -9.08
C ALA A 67 -16.32 -11.13 -8.53
N ALA A 68 -15.79 -12.03 -9.32
CA ALA A 68 -15.44 -13.39 -8.87
C ALA A 68 -14.03 -13.42 -8.23
N TRP A 69 -13.06 -12.78 -8.83
CA TRP A 69 -11.65 -12.87 -8.41
C TRP A 69 -11.28 -11.96 -7.24
N SER A 70 -11.81 -10.74 -7.19
CA SER A 70 -11.48 -9.77 -6.12
C SER A 70 -11.76 -10.33 -4.71
N PRO A 71 -12.92 -10.94 -4.40
CA PRO A 71 -13.14 -11.54 -3.09
C PRO A 71 -12.17 -12.68 -2.76
N VAL A 72 -11.81 -13.49 -3.74
CA VAL A 72 -10.86 -14.60 -3.57
C VAL A 72 -9.45 -14.07 -3.26
N SER A 73 -8.98 -13.10 -4.03
CA SER A 73 -7.69 -12.45 -3.82
C SER A 73 -7.62 -11.77 -2.45
N HIS A 74 -8.70 -11.08 -2.07
CA HIS A 74 -8.82 -10.46 -0.76
C HIS A 74 -8.75 -11.49 0.37
N LEU A 75 -9.55 -12.56 0.32
CA LEU A 75 -9.53 -13.63 1.31
C LEU A 75 -8.16 -14.31 1.41
N ASN A 76 -7.48 -14.52 0.28
CA ASN A 76 -6.13 -15.08 0.28
C ASN A 76 -5.12 -14.19 1.02
N ALA A 77 -5.31 -12.88 1.00
CA ALA A 77 -4.47 -11.94 1.74
C ALA A 77 -4.82 -11.82 3.23
N VAL A 78 -6.09 -11.90 3.61
CA VAL A 78 -6.57 -11.58 4.96
C VAL A 78 -7.05 -12.78 5.78
N CYS A 79 -7.34 -13.91 5.15
CA CYS A 79 -7.79 -15.16 5.75
C CYS A 79 -7.12 -16.36 5.07
N ASN A 80 -5.79 -16.35 4.97
CA ASN A 80 -5.04 -17.37 4.25
C ASN A 80 -5.21 -18.74 4.89
N SER A 81 -5.37 -19.76 4.05
CA SER A 81 -5.34 -21.16 4.43
C SER A 81 -4.65 -21.98 3.33
N ALA A 82 -4.19 -23.18 3.65
CA ALA A 82 -3.53 -24.05 2.66
C ALA A 82 -4.46 -24.34 1.47
N GLU A 83 -5.73 -24.64 1.73
CA GLU A 83 -6.72 -24.96 0.72
C GLU A 83 -7.08 -23.76 -0.17
N LEU A 84 -7.24 -22.57 0.43
CA LEU A 84 -7.53 -21.36 -0.33
C LEU A 84 -6.31 -20.93 -1.17
N ARG A 85 -5.12 -21.02 -0.60
CA ARG A 85 -3.86 -20.74 -1.29
C ARG A 85 -3.68 -21.63 -2.52
N GLU A 86 -3.92 -22.94 -2.38
CA GLU A 86 -3.86 -23.90 -3.49
C GLU A 86 -4.86 -23.52 -4.61
N ALA A 87 -6.10 -23.23 -4.24
CA ALA A 87 -7.14 -22.81 -5.19
C ALA A 87 -6.78 -21.48 -5.88
N TYR A 88 -6.27 -20.50 -5.14
CA TYR A 88 -5.81 -19.22 -5.67
C TYR A 88 -4.66 -19.40 -6.66
N GLU A 89 -3.62 -20.13 -6.28
CA GLU A 89 -2.45 -20.37 -7.12
C GLU A 89 -2.78 -21.15 -8.38
N ALA A 90 -3.73 -22.09 -8.32
CA ALA A 90 -4.18 -22.84 -9.49
C ALA A 90 -4.81 -21.95 -10.57
N CYS A 91 -5.36 -20.78 -10.22
CA CYS A 91 -5.96 -19.85 -11.16
C CYS A 91 -4.95 -18.85 -11.77
N LEU A 92 -3.80 -18.63 -11.14
CA LEU A 92 -2.85 -17.60 -11.58
C LEU A 92 -2.36 -17.82 -13.03
N PRO A 93 -1.95 -19.01 -13.46
CA PRO A 93 -1.55 -19.23 -14.85
C PRO A 93 -2.66 -18.95 -15.86
N GLU A 94 -3.89 -19.33 -15.56
CA GLU A 94 -5.05 -19.13 -16.43
C GLU A 94 -5.43 -17.65 -16.54
N LEU A 95 -5.39 -16.91 -15.43
CA LEU A 95 -5.63 -15.48 -15.42
C LEU A 95 -4.53 -14.70 -16.14
N SER A 96 -3.28 -15.09 -15.96
CA SER A 96 -2.16 -14.51 -16.68
C SER A 96 -2.25 -14.76 -18.18
N ALA A 97 -2.57 -15.99 -18.59
CA ALA A 97 -2.78 -16.34 -19.99
C ALA A 97 -3.90 -15.51 -20.62
N TYR A 98 -5.04 -15.41 -19.95
CA TYR A 98 -6.18 -14.61 -20.41
C TYR A 98 -5.80 -13.14 -20.59
N SER A 99 -5.14 -12.53 -19.60
CA SER A 99 -4.68 -11.14 -19.68
C SER A 99 -3.72 -10.90 -20.86
N THR A 100 -2.77 -11.81 -21.07
CA THR A 100 -1.82 -11.72 -22.18
C THR A 100 -2.51 -11.93 -23.53
N GLU A 101 -3.44 -12.86 -23.63
CA GLU A 101 -4.26 -13.08 -24.85
C GLU A 101 -5.00 -11.78 -25.24
N LEU A 102 -5.60 -11.08 -24.29
CA LEU A 102 -6.29 -9.81 -24.55
C LEU A 102 -5.30 -8.74 -25.02
N GLY A 103 -4.20 -8.57 -24.33
CA GLY A 103 -3.18 -7.58 -24.66
C GLY A 103 -2.47 -7.86 -26.02
N GLN A 104 -2.52 -9.09 -26.49
CA GLN A 104 -1.93 -9.51 -27.78
C GLN A 104 -2.98 -9.83 -28.86
N ASN A 105 -4.26 -9.51 -28.58
CA ASN A 105 -5.33 -9.72 -29.56
C ASN A 105 -5.32 -8.62 -30.61
N ARG A 106 -4.82 -8.93 -31.79
CA ARG A 106 -4.69 -7.97 -32.90
C ARG A 106 -6.03 -7.38 -33.32
N ALA A 107 -7.08 -8.18 -33.41
CA ALA A 107 -8.40 -7.69 -33.79
C ALA A 107 -8.98 -6.72 -32.75
N LEU A 108 -8.75 -7.00 -31.46
CA LEU A 108 -9.17 -6.11 -30.37
C LEU A 108 -8.39 -4.78 -30.40
N PHE A 109 -7.09 -4.82 -30.60
CA PHE A 109 -6.25 -3.64 -30.76
C PHE A 109 -6.72 -2.77 -31.94
N GLU A 110 -6.94 -3.39 -33.11
CA GLU A 110 -7.44 -2.67 -34.31
C GLU A 110 -8.82 -2.03 -34.06
N ALA A 111 -9.71 -2.69 -33.30
CA ALA A 111 -11.00 -2.13 -32.93
C ALA A 111 -10.87 -0.90 -32.05
N TYR A 112 -10.01 -0.92 -31.04
CA TYR A 112 -9.71 0.26 -30.20
C TYR A 112 -9.07 1.39 -31.00
N GLU A 113 -8.14 1.07 -31.89
CA GLU A 113 -7.49 2.07 -32.77
C GLU A 113 -8.50 2.71 -33.71
N ALA A 114 -9.39 1.92 -34.33
CA ALA A 114 -10.45 2.41 -35.19
C ALA A 114 -11.46 3.28 -34.42
N LEU A 115 -11.82 2.89 -33.20
CA LEU A 115 -12.69 3.70 -32.35
C LEU A 115 -12.07 5.06 -32.03
N ALA A 116 -10.78 5.10 -31.70
CA ALA A 116 -10.07 6.35 -31.42
C ALA A 116 -10.04 7.32 -32.62
N LYS A 117 -10.10 6.79 -33.84
CA LYS A 117 -10.12 7.56 -35.11
C LYS A 117 -11.53 7.76 -35.67
N SER A 118 -12.55 7.23 -35.00
CA SER A 118 -13.94 7.27 -35.49
C SER A 118 -14.57 8.67 -35.38
N PRO A 119 -15.64 8.96 -36.13
CA PRO A 119 -16.41 10.20 -35.94
C PRO A 119 -17.01 10.35 -34.53
N GLU A 120 -17.38 9.24 -33.89
CA GLU A 120 -17.88 9.21 -32.50
C GLU A 120 -16.86 9.78 -31.51
N ALA A 121 -15.56 9.51 -31.74
CA ALA A 121 -14.47 9.95 -30.86
C ALA A 121 -14.35 11.48 -30.78
N ALA A 122 -14.82 12.22 -31.78
CA ALA A 122 -14.83 13.68 -31.74
C ALA A 122 -15.72 14.23 -30.60
N GLY A 123 -16.73 13.49 -30.18
CA GLY A 123 -17.64 13.81 -29.07
C GLY A 123 -17.21 13.22 -27.71
N PHE A 124 -16.11 12.51 -27.62
CA PHE A 124 -15.65 11.91 -26.38
C PHE A 124 -15.17 12.95 -25.37
N ASP A 125 -15.47 12.71 -24.10
CA ASP A 125 -14.94 13.51 -23.02
C ASP A 125 -13.45 13.21 -22.75
N VAL A 126 -12.86 13.96 -21.83
CA VAL A 126 -11.43 13.81 -21.49
C VAL A 126 -11.11 12.40 -20.96
N ALA A 127 -11.99 11.83 -20.13
CA ALA A 127 -11.80 10.49 -19.58
C ALA A 127 -11.83 9.43 -20.69
N GLN A 128 -12.78 9.50 -21.62
CA GLN A 128 -12.87 8.55 -22.74
C GLN A 128 -11.62 8.60 -23.63
N LYS A 129 -11.13 9.80 -23.94
CA LYS A 129 -9.89 9.98 -24.73
C LYS A 129 -8.68 9.41 -24.04
N THR A 130 -8.52 9.68 -22.75
CA THR A 130 -7.43 9.16 -21.93
C THR A 130 -7.48 7.64 -21.83
N ILE A 131 -8.66 7.06 -21.65
CA ILE A 131 -8.85 5.61 -21.62
C ILE A 131 -8.39 4.95 -22.92
N LEU A 132 -8.76 5.49 -24.08
CA LEU A 132 -8.32 4.96 -25.37
C LEU A 132 -6.80 5.09 -25.56
N GLU A 133 -6.23 6.20 -25.17
CA GLU A 133 -4.78 6.43 -25.22
C GLU A 133 -4.03 5.42 -24.36
N HIS A 134 -4.47 5.21 -23.13
CA HIS A 134 -3.90 4.22 -22.21
C HIS A 134 -4.11 2.79 -22.73
N ALA A 135 -5.27 2.46 -23.27
CA ALA A 135 -5.54 1.14 -23.84
C ALA A 135 -4.57 0.82 -25.00
N LEU A 136 -4.38 1.75 -25.92
CA LEU A 136 -3.44 1.57 -27.05
C LEU A 136 -2.00 1.43 -26.59
N ARG A 137 -1.58 2.24 -25.62
CA ARG A 137 -0.28 2.09 -24.96
C ARG A 137 -0.11 0.70 -24.36
N ASP A 138 -1.10 0.24 -23.61
CA ASP A 138 -1.05 -1.03 -22.87
C ASP A 138 -1.05 -2.25 -23.81
N PHE A 139 -1.69 -2.17 -24.97
CA PHE A 139 -1.52 -3.17 -26.03
C PHE A 139 -0.07 -3.28 -26.48
N ARG A 140 0.62 -2.14 -26.68
CA ARG A 140 2.03 -2.13 -27.07
C ARG A 140 2.92 -2.69 -25.97
N LEU A 141 2.65 -2.34 -24.72
CA LEU A 141 3.37 -2.87 -23.55
C LEU A 141 3.03 -4.36 -23.27
N SER A 142 1.98 -4.89 -23.87
CA SER A 142 1.66 -6.32 -23.85
C SER A 142 2.27 -7.10 -25.00
N GLY A 143 3.03 -6.44 -25.87
CA GLY A 143 3.74 -7.08 -26.97
C GLY A 143 2.93 -7.27 -28.22
N ILE A 144 1.91 -6.44 -28.48
CA ILE A 144 1.07 -6.54 -29.71
C ILE A 144 1.90 -6.47 -31.00
N ASP A 145 2.97 -5.71 -31.00
CA ASP A 145 3.83 -5.51 -32.16
C ASP A 145 5.01 -6.50 -32.24
N LEU A 146 5.11 -7.44 -31.29
CA LEU A 146 6.16 -8.46 -31.29
C LEU A 146 5.86 -9.58 -32.30
N PRO A 147 6.89 -10.22 -32.87
CA PRO A 147 6.71 -11.45 -33.63
C PRO A 147 6.17 -12.58 -32.73
N ALA A 148 5.54 -13.58 -33.35
CA ALA A 148 4.79 -14.63 -32.65
C ALA A 148 5.60 -15.41 -31.60
N ASP A 149 6.87 -15.69 -31.89
CA ASP A 149 7.78 -16.38 -30.96
C ASP A 149 8.06 -15.55 -29.71
N LYS A 150 8.26 -14.24 -29.86
CA LYS A 150 8.45 -13.30 -28.76
C LYS A 150 7.16 -13.04 -27.99
N GLN A 151 6.02 -12.98 -28.64
CA GLN A 151 4.72 -12.91 -27.98
C GLN A 151 4.48 -14.11 -27.07
N LYS A 152 4.81 -15.31 -27.55
CA LYS A 152 4.73 -16.52 -26.72
C LYS A 152 5.66 -16.43 -25.51
N ARG A 153 6.91 -16.00 -25.73
CA ARG A 153 7.86 -15.84 -24.62
C ARG A 153 7.37 -14.81 -23.60
N TYR A 154 6.84 -13.68 -24.07
CA TYR A 154 6.22 -12.67 -23.19
C TYR A 154 5.14 -13.30 -22.30
N ALA A 155 4.26 -14.09 -22.85
CA ALA A 155 3.20 -14.79 -22.11
C ALA A 155 3.77 -15.73 -21.03
N GLU A 156 4.79 -16.50 -21.36
CA GLU A 156 5.49 -17.40 -20.43
C GLU A 156 6.14 -16.62 -19.28
N VAL A 157 6.81 -15.52 -19.61
CA VAL A 157 7.44 -14.65 -18.59
C VAL A 157 6.41 -14.03 -17.65
N GLN A 158 5.32 -13.50 -18.16
CA GLN A 158 4.26 -12.90 -17.33
C GLN A 158 3.59 -13.93 -16.42
N SER A 159 3.31 -15.12 -16.93
CA SER A 159 2.76 -16.21 -16.13
C SER A 159 3.71 -16.61 -15.00
N ARG A 160 5.00 -16.74 -15.30
CA ARG A 160 5.99 -17.09 -14.29
C ARG A 160 6.19 -15.98 -13.25
N LEU A 161 6.18 -14.72 -13.65
CA LEU A 161 6.24 -13.58 -12.72
C LEU A 161 5.05 -13.55 -11.77
N SER A 162 3.85 -13.84 -12.24
CA SER A 162 2.65 -13.95 -11.40
C SER A 162 2.80 -15.05 -10.33
N GLU A 163 3.25 -16.24 -10.73
CA GLU A 163 3.52 -17.34 -9.79
C GLU A 163 4.60 -16.98 -8.77
N LEU A 164 5.68 -16.35 -9.20
CA LEU A 164 6.79 -15.97 -8.33
C LEU A 164 6.40 -14.87 -7.34
N GLY A 165 5.59 -13.90 -7.75
CA GLY A 165 5.06 -12.88 -6.83
C GLY A 165 4.22 -13.49 -5.72
N SER A 166 3.33 -14.42 -6.08
CA SER A 166 2.55 -15.18 -5.10
C SER A 166 3.44 -16.02 -4.17
N ARG A 167 4.44 -16.69 -4.73
CA ARG A 167 5.41 -17.48 -3.94
C ARG A 167 6.18 -16.60 -2.96
N PHE A 168 6.67 -15.45 -3.40
CA PHE A 168 7.36 -14.50 -2.52
C PHE A 168 6.49 -14.09 -1.33
N SER A 169 5.26 -13.71 -1.60
CA SER A 169 4.30 -13.28 -0.57
C SER A 169 3.98 -14.40 0.42
N ASN A 170 3.73 -15.61 -0.09
CA ASN A 170 3.42 -16.77 0.74
C ASN A 170 4.61 -17.22 1.60
N GLN A 171 5.81 -17.25 1.04
CA GLN A 171 7.03 -17.60 1.78
C GLN A 171 7.32 -16.59 2.88
N LEU A 172 7.08 -15.30 2.63
CA LEU A 172 7.22 -14.27 3.66
C LEU A 172 6.19 -14.44 4.79
N LEU A 173 4.92 -14.71 4.45
CA LEU A 173 3.89 -14.99 5.45
C LEU A 173 4.24 -16.20 6.30
N ASP A 174 4.64 -17.30 5.67
CA ASP A 174 5.00 -18.54 6.35
C ASP A 174 6.25 -18.35 7.24
N ALA A 175 7.26 -17.62 6.76
CA ALA A 175 8.44 -17.29 7.53
C ALA A 175 8.12 -16.41 8.76
N THR A 176 7.19 -15.47 8.60
CA THR A 176 6.74 -14.61 9.71
C THR A 176 6.04 -15.43 10.80
N GLN A 177 5.29 -16.45 10.42
CA GLN A 177 4.55 -17.31 11.36
C GLN A 177 5.36 -18.49 11.89
N ALA A 178 6.44 -18.85 11.24
CA ALA A 178 7.27 -20.02 11.62
C ALA A 178 8.08 -19.81 12.89
N TRP A 179 8.26 -18.57 13.35
CA TRP A 179 9.03 -18.28 14.53
C TRP A 179 8.16 -17.68 15.64
N THR A 180 8.29 -18.25 16.84
CA THR A 180 7.70 -17.70 18.06
C THR A 180 8.66 -17.96 19.22
N LYS A 181 8.59 -17.13 20.24
CA LYS A 181 9.30 -17.34 21.50
C LYS A 181 8.30 -17.42 22.65
N HIS A 182 8.24 -18.59 23.28
CA HIS A 182 7.45 -18.81 24.48
C HIS A 182 8.23 -18.36 25.71
N VAL A 183 7.64 -17.47 26.50
CA VAL A 183 8.21 -16.92 27.73
C VAL A 183 7.33 -17.29 28.89
N THR A 184 7.91 -17.90 29.94
CA THR A 184 7.18 -18.31 31.16
C THR A 184 7.57 -17.48 32.38
N ASP A 185 8.69 -16.77 32.34
CA ASP A 185 9.15 -15.86 33.38
C ASP A 185 8.90 -14.41 32.98
N GLU A 186 8.00 -13.75 33.72
CA GLU A 186 7.65 -12.35 33.45
C GLU A 186 8.85 -11.40 33.57
N ALA A 187 9.86 -11.75 34.36
CA ALA A 187 11.08 -10.94 34.49
C ALA A 187 11.82 -10.74 33.17
N ALA A 188 11.73 -11.71 32.26
CA ALA A 188 12.31 -11.61 30.91
C ALA A 188 11.62 -10.54 30.03
N LEU A 189 10.43 -10.09 30.42
CA LEU A 189 9.62 -9.07 29.72
C LEU A 189 9.72 -7.69 30.36
N ALA A 190 10.71 -7.47 31.23
CA ALA A 190 10.92 -6.17 31.86
C ALA A 190 11.01 -5.05 30.80
N GLY A 191 10.36 -3.92 31.10
CA GLY A 191 10.28 -2.75 30.21
C GLY A 191 9.12 -2.80 29.23
N LEU A 192 8.58 -3.95 28.89
CA LEU A 192 7.39 -4.06 28.05
C LEU A 192 6.19 -3.43 28.72
N THR A 193 5.36 -2.76 27.93
CA THR A 193 4.12 -2.16 28.40
C THR A 193 3.12 -3.21 28.86
N ASP A 194 2.18 -2.84 29.75
CA ASP A 194 1.13 -3.76 30.18
C ASP A 194 0.25 -4.22 29.01
N SER A 195 -0.01 -3.34 28.05
CA SER A 195 -0.76 -3.67 26.83
C SER A 195 -0.03 -4.71 25.97
N ALA A 196 1.29 -4.57 25.78
CA ALA A 196 2.09 -5.53 25.04
C ALA A 196 2.15 -6.91 25.73
N LYS A 197 2.34 -6.94 27.06
CA LYS A 197 2.28 -8.17 27.84
C LYS A 197 0.92 -8.85 27.76
N ALA A 198 -0.18 -8.08 27.82
CA ALA A 198 -1.52 -8.60 27.70
C ALA A 198 -1.77 -9.26 26.34
N GLN A 199 -1.29 -8.66 25.25
CA GLN A 199 -1.38 -9.24 23.90
C GLN A 199 -0.57 -10.53 23.78
N MET A 200 0.66 -10.54 24.29
CA MET A 200 1.52 -11.72 24.28
C MET A 200 0.93 -12.87 25.11
N LYS A 201 0.26 -12.54 26.21
CA LYS A 201 -0.46 -13.50 27.03
C LYS A 201 -1.65 -14.11 26.28
N GLN A 202 -2.46 -13.26 25.64
CA GLN A 202 -3.58 -13.70 24.81
C GLN A 202 -3.10 -14.59 23.65
N ALA A 203 -1.97 -14.26 23.03
CA ALA A 203 -1.38 -15.08 21.97
C ALA A 203 -0.94 -16.45 22.48
N ALA A 204 -0.39 -16.54 23.70
CA ALA A 204 -0.04 -17.81 24.34
C ALA A 204 -1.30 -18.63 24.65
N GLU A 205 -2.30 -18.03 25.27
CA GLU A 205 -3.59 -18.68 25.60
C GLU A 205 -4.29 -19.24 24.37
N ALA A 206 -4.27 -18.52 23.24
CA ALA A 206 -4.83 -18.99 21.97
C ALA A 206 -4.18 -20.28 21.44
N LYS A 207 -2.93 -20.56 21.87
CA LYS A 207 -2.21 -21.80 21.58
C LYS A 207 -2.21 -22.80 22.73
N GLY A 208 -2.98 -22.55 23.78
CA GLY A 208 -3.04 -23.41 24.97
C GLY A 208 -1.75 -23.40 25.79
N LEU A 209 -0.98 -22.31 25.76
CA LEU A 209 0.26 -22.14 26.50
C LEU A 209 0.05 -21.19 27.68
N ASP A 210 0.73 -21.51 28.79
CA ASP A 210 0.86 -20.59 29.92
C ASP A 210 1.90 -19.52 29.59
N GLY A 211 1.83 -18.35 30.26
CA GLY A 211 2.81 -17.29 30.08
C GLY A 211 2.54 -16.42 28.87
N TRP A 212 3.55 -16.12 28.10
CA TRP A 212 3.54 -15.13 27.00
C TRP A 212 4.15 -15.70 25.74
N LEU A 213 3.64 -15.28 24.58
CA LEU A 213 4.16 -15.67 23.28
C LEU A 213 4.55 -14.42 22.48
N ILE A 214 5.84 -14.33 22.15
CA ILE A 214 6.39 -13.33 21.23
C ILE A 214 6.33 -13.90 19.82
N SER A 215 5.82 -13.11 18.87
CA SER A 215 5.78 -13.47 17.45
C SER A 215 6.51 -12.42 16.60
N LEU A 216 6.62 -12.70 15.29
CA LEU A 216 7.15 -11.75 14.31
C LEU A 216 6.06 -10.93 13.62
N GLU A 217 4.83 -10.99 14.08
CA GLU A 217 3.82 -10.01 13.71
C GLU A 217 4.25 -8.63 14.20
N PHE A 218 3.98 -7.60 13.40
CA PHE A 218 4.57 -6.28 13.64
C PHE A 218 4.29 -5.73 15.04
N PRO A 219 3.09 -5.80 15.64
CA PRO A 219 2.86 -5.28 16.98
C PRO A 219 3.73 -5.95 18.05
N SER A 220 3.94 -7.27 17.96
CA SER A 220 4.79 -8.03 18.88
C SER A 220 6.27 -7.69 18.70
N TYR A 221 6.74 -7.67 17.46
CA TYR A 221 8.10 -7.25 17.12
C TYR A 221 8.40 -5.81 17.57
N TYR A 222 7.52 -4.88 17.22
CA TYR A 222 7.65 -3.46 17.58
C TYR A 222 7.74 -3.25 19.09
N ALA A 223 6.88 -3.93 19.86
CA ALA A 223 6.89 -3.83 21.32
C ALA A 223 8.22 -4.25 21.92
N VAL A 224 8.80 -5.37 21.46
CA VAL A 224 10.10 -5.84 21.92
C VAL A 224 11.22 -4.86 21.55
N MET A 225 11.27 -4.41 20.30
CA MET A 225 12.32 -3.49 19.83
C MET A 225 12.28 -2.14 20.52
N THR A 226 11.09 -1.67 20.90
CA THR A 226 10.89 -0.34 21.48
C THR A 226 11.04 -0.35 23.02
N TYR A 227 10.57 -1.39 23.70
CA TYR A 227 10.37 -1.35 25.14
C TYR A 227 11.14 -2.40 25.94
N ALA A 228 11.52 -3.54 25.36
CA ALA A 228 12.18 -4.60 26.15
C ALA A 228 13.53 -4.16 26.69
N ASP A 229 13.70 -4.20 28.01
CA ASP A 229 14.96 -3.86 28.68
C ASP A 229 16.06 -4.90 28.41
N ASP A 230 15.69 -6.16 28.20
CA ASP A 230 16.61 -7.24 27.89
C ASP A 230 17.18 -7.08 26.47
N ARG A 231 18.44 -6.64 26.40
CA ARG A 231 19.14 -6.45 25.13
C ARG A 231 19.28 -7.75 24.32
N ALA A 232 19.50 -8.89 25.02
CA ALA A 232 19.62 -10.18 24.36
C ALA A 232 18.29 -10.59 23.71
N LEU A 233 17.16 -10.30 24.34
CA LEU A 233 15.83 -10.52 23.77
C LEU A 233 15.63 -9.66 22.52
N ARG A 234 15.99 -8.37 22.56
CA ARG A 234 15.91 -7.50 21.39
C ARG A 234 16.76 -8.03 20.23
N GLU A 235 17.99 -8.43 20.49
CA GLU A 235 18.88 -9.02 19.48
C GLU A 235 18.29 -10.29 18.86
N GLU A 236 17.77 -11.20 19.68
CA GLU A 236 17.16 -12.45 19.22
C GLU A 236 15.95 -12.20 18.31
N VAL A 237 15.04 -11.34 18.74
CA VAL A 237 13.83 -11.00 17.98
C VAL A 237 14.17 -10.21 16.72
N TYR A 238 15.12 -9.29 16.80
CA TYR A 238 15.63 -8.56 15.63
C TYR A 238 16.22 -9.53 14.60
N ALA A 239 17.10 -10.44 15.01
CA ALA A 239 17.72 -11.42 14.12
C ALA A 239 16.66 -12.30 13.45
N ALA A 240 15.68 -12.79 14.20
CA ALA A 240 14.59 -13.58 13.65
C ALA A 240 13.76 -12.80 12.61
N TYR A 241 13.47 -11.54 12.88
CA TYR A 241 12.66 -10.70 12.00
C TYR A 241 13.39 -10.29 10.73
N CYS A 242 14.61 -9.78 10.82
CA CYS A 242 15.36 -9.27 9.66
C CYS A 242 15.95 -10.35 8.75
N THR A 243 15.85 -11.62 9.16
CA THR A 243 16.30 -12.78 8.38
C THR A 243 15.15 -13.65 7.86
N ARG A 244 13.92 -13.18 7.99
CA ARG A 244 12.75 -13.90 7.47
C ARG A 244 12.90 -14.23 6.00
N ALA A 245 12.45 -15.40 5.60
CA ALA A 245 12.46 -15.87 4.22
C ALA A 245 13.84 -15.76 3.55
N SER A 246 14.90 -16.15 4.26
CA SER A 246 16.27 -16.01 3.79
C SER A 246 17.19 -17.19 4.11
N ASP A 247 18.44 -17.07 3.71
CA ASP A 247 19.54 -17.99 3.98
C ASP A 247 20.18 -17.80 5.36
N GLN A 248 19.66 -16.87 6.16
CA GLN A 248 20.22 -16.49 7.46
C GLN A 248 19.18 -16.69 8.58
N GLY A 249 19.67 -16.64 9.83
CA GLY A 249 18.83 -16.64 11.01
C GLY A 249 18.39 -18.03 11.48
N PRO A 250 17.43 -18.09 12.44
CA PRO A 250 17.02 -19.34 13.09
C PRO A 250 16.34 -20.33 12.15
N ASN A 251 15.69 -19.85 11.09
CA ASN A 251 15.01 -20.65 10.08
C ASN A 251 15.70 -20.56 8.71
N ALA A 252 17.02 -20.39 8.70
CA ALA A 252 17.82 -20.26 7.48
C ALA A 252 17.51 -21.36 6.44
N GLY A 253 17.25 -20.94 5.20
CA GLY A 253 16.94 -21.83 4.09
C GLY A 253 15.49 -22.34 4.04
N GLN A 254 14.67 -22.04 5.05
CA GLN A 254 13.24 -22.33 5.04
C GLN A 254 12.48 -21.13 4.45
N ASN A 255 11.61 -21.40 3.49
CA ASN A 255 10.86 -20.33 2.80
C ASN A 255 11.78 -19.24 2.23
N ASP A 256 12.93 -19.60 1.68
CA ASP A 256 13.95 -18.66 1.21
C ASP A 256 13.50 -17.96 -0.08
N ASN A 257 13.34 -16.65 -0.02
CA ASN A 257 13.01 -15.79 -1.15
C ASN A 257 14.23 -15.38 -1.99
N GLY A 258 15.45 -15.74 -1.61
CA GLY A 258 16.65 -15.42 -2.37
C GLY A 258 16.58 -15.90 -3.82
N PRO A 259 16.38 -17.20 -4.09
CA PRO A 259 16.22 -17.71 -5.45
C PRO A 259 15.00 -17.12 -6.18
N VAL A 260 13.91 -16.82 -5.47
CA VAL A 260 12.71 -16.20 -6.05
C VAL A 260 13.01 -14.79 -6.56
N MET A 261 13.72 -13.99 -5.78
CA MET A 261 14.14 -12.63 -6.19
C MET A 261 15.02 -12.65 -7.43
N GLU A 262 16.00 -13.53 -7.48
CA GLU A 262 16.91 -13.65 -8.64
C GLU A 262 16.14 -14.02 -9.92
N GLU A 263 15.23 -14.99 -9.85
CA GLU A 263 14.41 -15.38 -11.00
C GLU A 263 13.46 -14.24 -11.42
N ILE A 264 12.84 -13.53 -10.48
CA ILE A 264 12.00 -12.37 -10.77
C ILE A 264 12.80 -11.30 -11.52
N LEU A 265 14.00 -10.98 -11.06
CA LEU A 265 14.83 -9.94 -11.68
C LEU A 265 15.31 -10.34 -13.08
N ASP A 266 15.70 -11.59 -13.28
CA ASP A 266 16.07 -12.12 -14.59
C ASP A 266 14.90 -12.03 -15.59
N LEU A 267 13.71 -12.42 -15.16
CA LEU A 267 12.51 -12.36 -15.99
C LEU A 267 12.07 -10.92 -16.28
N ARG A 268 12.18 -10.01 -15.32
CA ARG A 268 11.89 -8.59 -15.54
C ARG A 268 12.86 -7.96 -16.54
N GLN A 269 14.13 -8.28 -16.46
CA GLN A 269 15.13 -7.83 -17.45
C GLN A 269 14.82 -8.37 -18.84
N GLU A 270 14.49 -9.67 -18.95
CA GLU A 270 14.06 -10.28 -20.21
C GLU A 270 12.83 -9.60 -20.79
N LEU A 271 11.81 -9.36 -19.92
CA LEU A 271 10.56 -8.70 -20.32
C LEU A 271 10.82 -7.30 -20.91
N ALA A 272 11.65 -6.50 -20.23
CA ALA A 272 12.03 -5.18 -20.71
C ALA A 272 12.73 -5.25 -22.07
N GLY A 273 13.66 -6.19 -22.23
CA GLY A 273 14.37 -6.42 -23.49
C GLY A 273 13.44 -6.84 -24.63
N LEU A 274 12.47 -7.72 -24.37
CA LEU A 274 11.46 -8.11 -25.35
C LEU A 274 10.68 -6.91 -25.89
N LEU A 275 10.35 -5.96 -25.01
CA LEU A 275 9.59 -4.74 -25.36
C LEU A 275 10.48 -3.60 -25.89
N GLY A 276 11.78 -3.79 -26.00
CA GLY A 276 12.72 -2.80 -26.55
C GLY A 276 13.24 -1.78 -25.55
N PHE A 277 13.04 -2.02 -24.24
CA PHE A 277 13.60 -1.19 -23.18
C PHE A 277 14.98 -1.69 -22.76
N ALA A 278 15.86 -0.78 -22.36
CA ALA A 278 17.21 -1.11 -21.90
C ALA A 278 17.21 -1.95 -20.62
N ASN A 279 16.26 -1.70 -19.73
CA ASN A 279 16.08 -2.37 -18.44
C ASN A 279 14.65 -2.22 -17.92
N TYR A 280 14.36 -2.91 -16.84
CA TYR A 280 13.01 -2.89 -16.25
C TYR A 280 12.63 -1.53 -15.66
N ALA A 281 13.59 -0.74 -15.16
CA ALA A 281 13.32 0.60 -14.66
C ALA A 281 12.77 1.51 -15.79
N GLU A 282 13.32 1.44 -16.98
CA GLU A 282 12.81 2.14 -18.16
C GLU A 282 11.40 1.67 -18.55
N LEU A 283 11.16 0.37 -18.53
CA LEU A 283 9.82 -0.19 -18.77
C LEU A 283 8.81 0.32 -17.72
N SER A 284 9.21 0.33 -16.46
CA SER A 284 8.36 0.80 -15.34
C SER A 284 7.93 2.26 -15.53
N LEU A 285 8.79 3.11 -16.05
CA LEU A 285 8.49 4.53 -16.28
C LEU A 285 7.50 4.79 -17.41
N ALA A 286 7.29 3.83 -18.30
CA ALA A 286 6.39 3.98 -19.46
C ALA A 286 4.95 4.36 -19.09
N THR A 287 4.53 4.10 -17.85
CA THR A 287 3.18 4.38 -17.31
C THR A 287 3.18 5.38 -16.16
N LYS A 288 4.29 6.09 -15.94
CA LYS A 288 4.49 6.99 -14.79
C LYS A 288 4.67 8.45 -15.22
N MET A 289 4.64 9.36 -14.25
CA MET A 289 4.90 10.80 -14.46
C MET A 289 6.37 11.09 -14.74
N ALA A 290 7.28 10.40 -14.05
CA ALA A 290 8.72 10.57 -14.25
C ALA A 290 9.10 10.17 -15.68
N GLU A 291 9.90 11.00 -16.33
CA GLU A 291 10.21 10.89 -17.77
C GLU A 291 11.43 10.04 -18.07
N SER A 292 12.36 9.91 -17.10
CA SER A 292 13.61 9.17 -17.30
C SER A 292 14.18 8.62 -15.99
N SER A 293 15.02 7.60 -16.11
CA SER A 293 15.78 7.06 -14.97
C SER A 293 16.68 8.11 -14.34
N ASP A 294 17.30 8.98 -15.13
CA ASP A 294 18.16 10.06 -14.63
C ASP A 294 17.36 11.06 -13.79
N GLN A 295 16.14 11.38 -14.19
CA GLN A 295 15.25 12.26 -13.39
C GLN A 295 14.96 11.64 -12.03
N VAL A 296 14.60 10.36 -11.96
CA VAL A 296 14.30 9.66 -10.70
C VAL A 296 15.54 9.59 -9.81
N LEU A 297 16.66 9.13 -10.34
CA LEU A 297 17.91 8.98 -9.57
C LEU A 297 18.44 10.32 -9.07
N SER A 298 18.40 11.36 -9.92
CA SER A 298 18.81 12.72 -9.53
C SER A 298 17.92 13.28 -8.43
N PHE A 299 16.61 13.10 -8.52
CA PHE A 299 15.65 13.50 -7.48
C PHE A 299 15.96 12.82 -6.15
N LEU A 300 16.13 11.51 -6.14
CA LEU A 300 16.41 10.74 -4.92
C LEU A 300 17.77 11.11 -4.31
N ARG A 301 18.80 11.26 -5.15
CA ARG A 301 20.15 11.63 -4.68
C ARG A 301 20.23 13.07 -4.16
N ASP A 302 19.52 14.01 -4.78
CA ASP A 302 19.41 15.37 -4.27
C ASP A 302 18.77 15.40 -2.85
N LEU A 303 17.69 14.67 -2.66
CA LEU A 303 17.08 14.49 -1.33
C LEU A 303 18.05 13.84 -0.34
N ALA A 304 18.80 12.82 -0.77
CA ALA A 304 19.77 12.15 0.09
C ALA A 304 20.91 13.08 0.53
N VAL A 305 21.44 13.87 -0.38
CA VAL A 305 22.49 14.87 -0.07
C VAL A 305 22.00 15.90 0.93
N ARG A 306 20.76 16.37 0.78
CA ARG A 306 20.15 17.34 1.71
C ARG A 306 19.85 16.74 3.08
N SER A 307 19.44 15.47 3.13
CA SER A 307 18.94 14.81 4.35
C SER A 307 20.04 14.15 5.17
N LYS A 308 21.11 13.68 4.55
CA LYS A 308 22.18 12.91 5.22
C LYS A 308 22.86 13.66 6.37
N PRO A 309 23.15 14.97 6.31
CA PRO A 309 23.69 15.71 7.45
C PRO A 309 22.76 15.70 8.66
N PHE A 310 21.45 15.82 8.44
CA PHE A 310 20.44 15.75 9.52
C PHE A 310 20.38 14.35 10.11
N ALA A 311 20.41 13.32 9.27
CA ALA A 311 20.43 11.93 9.70
C ALA A 311 21.70 11.59 10.52
N ALA A 312 22.85 12.09 10.11
CA ALA A 312 24.11 11.91 10.84
C ALA A 312 24.04 12.56 12.23
N ARG A 313 23.48 13.76 12.32
CA ARG A 313 23.24 14.44 13.60
C ARG A 313 22.26 13.68 14.48
N ASP A 314 21.15 13.21 13.93
CA ASP A 314 20.19 12.39 14.65
C ASP A 314 20.84 11.15 15.26
N LEU A 315 21.68 10.46 14.50
CA LEU A 315 22.40 9.27 14.95
C LEU A 315 23.44 9.61 16.04
N GLU A 316 24.16 10.70 15.88
CA GLU A 316 25.13 11.16 16.89
C GLU A 316 24.45 11.44 18.23
N GLN A 317 23.31 12.14 18.21
CA GLN A 317 22.51 12.41 19.40
C GLN A 317 21.99 11.11 20.04
N LEU A 318 21.55 10.15 19.23
CA LEU A 318 21.09 8.87 19.71
C LEU A 318 22.22 8.06 20.36
N ARG A 319 23.39 8.01 19.73
CA ARG A 319 24.59 7.34 20.28
C ARG A 319 25.05 7.97 21.58
N ALA A 320 25.09 9.29 21.66
CA ALA A 320 25.47 10.01 22.87
C ALA A 320 24.53 9.66 24.04
N TYR A 321 23.22 9.71 23.80
CA TYR A 321 22.23 9.33 24.81
C TYR A 321 22.35 7.87 25.23
N ALA A 322 22.48 6.95 24.28
CA ALA A 322 22.64 5.52 24.58
C ALA A 322 23.91 5.24 25.42
N ALA A 323 25.03 5.95 25.13
CA ALA A 323 26.27 5.85 25.91
C ALA A 323 26.08 6.32 27.35
N GLU A 324 25.34 7.41 27.60
CA GLU A 324 24.97 7.87 28.95
C GLU A 324 24.15 6.83 29.71
N GLN A 325 23.38 6.01 28.99
CA GLN A 325 22.61 4.89 29.55
C GLN A 325 23.39 3.57 29.65
N GLY A 326 24.69 3.57 29.32
CA GLY A 326 25.58 2.41 29.42
C GLY A 326 25.73 1.60 28.14
N CYS A 327 25.12 2.02 27.02
CA CYS A 327 25.28 1.37 25.72
C CYS A 327 26.29 2.14 24.88
N THR A 328 27.55 1.71 24.91
CA THR A 328 28.67 2.36 24.19
C THR A 328 28.78 1.94 22.72
N GLU A 329 28.20 0.80 22.35
CA GLU A 329 28.15 0.28 20.99
C GLU A 329 26.71 0.05 20.55
N LEU A 330 26.10 1.09 19.99
CA LEU A 330 24.72 1.04 19.53
C LEU A 330 24.59 0.12 18.31
N GLN A 331 23.73 -0.89 18.42
CA GLN A 331 23.40 -1.81 17.35
C GLN A 331 21.99 -1.56 16.81
N SER A 332 21.64 -2.19 15.69
CA SER A 332 20.33 -2.04 15.06
C SER A 332 19.17 -2.40 16.01
N TRP A 333 19.33 -3.40 16.86
CA TRP A 333 18.32 -3.80 17.85
C TRP A 333 18.23 -2.87 19.08
N ASP A 334 19.13 -1.90 19.18
CA ASP A 334 19.15 -0.89 20.25
C ASP A 334 18.50 0.42 19.80
N ALA A 335 18.48 0.69 18.50
CA ALA A 335 18.10 2.00 17.94
C ALA A 335 16.69 2.42 18.35
N GLY A 336 15.70 1.57 18.17
CA GLY A 336 14.30 1.86 18.53
C GLY A 336 14.09 2.04 20.04
N TYR A 337 14.77 1.20 20.82
CA TYR A 337 14.72 1.24 22.29
C TYR A 337 15.25 2.58 22.85
N TYR A 338 16.43 2.99 22.45
CA TYR A 338 17.01 4.27 22.91
C TYR A 338 16.39 5.48 22.25
N ALA A 339 15.87 5.36 21.03
CA ALA A 339 15.12 6.45 20.39
C ALA A 339 13.85 6.80 21.17
N GLU A 340 13.09 5.82 21.64
CA GLU A 340 11.90 6.08 22.46
C GLU A 340 12.28 6.73 23.80
N LYS A 341 13.32 6.22 24.47
CA LYS A 341 13.81 6.80 25.73
C LYS A 341 14.34 8.23 25.53
N LEU A 342 15.06 8.51 24.44
CA LEU A 342 15.54 9.84 24.11
C LEU A 342 14.37 10.80 23.84
N ARG A 343 13.34 10.34 23.14
CA ARG A 343 12.14 11.13 22.89
C ARG A 343 11.41 11.46 24.19
N GLU A 344 11.23 10.49 25.07
CA GLU A 344 10.65 10.71 26.40
C GLU A 344 11.48 11.70 27.22
N ALA A 345 12.81 11.55 27.24
CA ALA A 345 13.71 12.43 27.98
C ALA A 345 13.69 13.85 27.43
N ARG A 346 13.60 14.04 26.12
CA ARG A 346 13.69 15.36 25.46
C ARG A 346 12.36 16.09 25.44
N TYR A 347 11.26 15.37 25.14
CA TYR A 347 9.95 15.98 24.91
C TYR A 347 8.94 15.66 26.01
N SER A 348 9.28 14.80 26.97
CA SER A 348 8.38 14.33 28.04
C SER A 348 7.07 13.71 27.49
N VAL A 349 7.17 12.99 26.37
CA VAL A 349 6.05 12.30 25.71
C VAL A 349 6.47 10.89 25.32
N SER A 350 5.61 9.91 25.61
CA SER A 350 5.78 8.53 25.17
C SER A 350 4.65 8.11 24.23
N GLN A 351 4.94 7.21 23.31
CA GLN A 351 3.92 6.61 22.44
C GLN A 351 2.83 5.91 23.25
N GLU A 352 3.22 5.20 24.33
CA GLU A 352 2.26 4.49 25.16
C GLU A 352 1.32 5.46 25.94
N ALA A 353 1.84 6.59 26.42
CA ALA A 353 1.01 7.62 27.06
C ALA A 353 0.01 8.24 26.08
N LEU A 354 0.44 8.49 24.85
CA LEU A 354 -0.44 9.01 23.79
C LEU A 354 -1.52 8.01 23.37
N ARG A 355 -1.20 6.73 23.35
CA ARG A 355 -2.13 5.66 22.94
C ARG A 355 -3.44 5.70 23.70
N ALA A 356 -3.46 6.03 24.97
CA ALA A 356 -4.65 6.15 25.80
C ALA A 356 -5.68 7.16 25.25
N TYR A 357 -5.24 8.11 24.44
CA TYR A 357 -6.07 9.15 23.83
C TYR A 357 -6.53 8.80 22.40
N PHE A 358 -6.11 7.67 21.85
CA PHE A 358 -6.48 7.24 20.51
C PHE A 358 -7.22 5.88 20.50
N PRO A 359 -8.36 5.77 21.23
CA PRO A 359 -9.19 4.60 21.06
C PRO A 359 -9.78 4.59 19.66
N VAL A 360 -9.82 3.41 19.02
CA VAL A 360 -10.18 3.28 17.61
C VAL A 360 -11.49 3.95 17.21
N ASP A 361 -12.55 3.81 18.04
CA ASP A 361 -13.84 4.40 17.72
C ASP A 361 -13.82 5.94 17.74
N LYS A 362 -13.03 6.52 18.64
CA LYS A 362 -12.84 7.98 18.67
C LYS A 362 -12.04 8.45 17.45
N VAL A 363 -10.98 7.71 17.07
CA VAL A 363 -10.20 8.03 15.88
C VAL A 363 -11.07 7.99 14.63
N LEU A 364 -11.88 6.94 14.47
CA LEU A 364 -12.80 6.80 13.33
C LEU A 364 -13.83 7.92 13.28
N SER A 365 -14.49 8.22 14.40
CA SER A 365 -15.48 9.31 14.44
C SER A 365 -14.86 10.67 14.11
N GLY A 366 -13.64 10.91 14.57
CA GLY A 366 -12.89 12.13 14.27
C GLY A 366 -12.44 12.21 12.81
N LEU A 367 -11.95 11.11 12.26
CA LEU A 367 -11.63 11.01 10.84
C LEU A 367 -12.86 11.34 9.97
N PHE A 368 -14.00 10.77 10.29
CA PHE A 368 -15.25 11.03 9.57
C PHE A 368 -15.70 12.48 9.70
N ALA A 369 -15.55 13.09 10.88
CA ALA A 369 -15.82 14.52 11.07
C ALA A 369 -14.88 15.41 10.25
N ILE A 370 -13.61 15.07 10.12
CA ILE A 370 -12.64 15.79 9.29
C ILE A 370 -13.08 15.78 7.83
N VAL A 371 -13.38 14.61 7.28
CA VAL A 371 -13.76 14.51 5.86
C VAL A 371 -15.14 15.09 5.57
N GLU A 372 -16.05 15.07 6.53
CA GLU A 372 -17.32 15.79 6.43
C GLU A 372 -17.09 17.30 6.26
N ARG A 373 -16.21 17.89 7.09
CA ARG A 373 -15.87 19.31 6.99
C ARG A 373 -15.18 19.68 5.69
N LEU A 374 -14.25 18.82 5.24
CA LEU A 374 -13.47 19.08 4.02
C LEU A 374 -14.27 18.85 2.75
N TYR A 375 -15.08 17.81 2.69
CA TYR A 375 -15.66 17.30 1.45
C TYR A 375 -17.18 17.27 1.43
N GLY A 376 -17.85 17.60 2.54
CA GLY A 376 -19.30 17.63 2.61
C GLY A 376 -19.97 16.27 2.53
N ILE A 377 -19.28 15.21 2.96
CA ILE A 377 -19.79 13.85 2.97
C ILE A 377 -20.10 13.39 4.40
N GLN A 378 -21.04 12.46 4.52
CA GLN A 378 -21.36 11.80 5.80
C GLN A 378 -21.03 10.33 5.70
N ILE A 379 -20.54 9.74 6.80
CA ILE A 379 -20.18 8.33 6.87
C ILE A 379 -21.04 7.67 7.96
N ARG A 380 -21.65 6.53 7.60
CA ARG A 380 -22.53 5.77 8.49
C ARG A 380 -22.10 4.31 8.51
N GLU A 381 -22.05 3.72 9.70
CA GLU A 381 -21.76 2.30 9.85
C GLU A 381 -22.98 1.44 9.49
N LEU A 382 -22.70 0.34 8.78
CA LEU A 382 -23.67 -0.69 8.42
C LEU A 382 -23.37 -1.96 9.23
N HIS A 383 -24.41 -2.63 9.74
CA HIS A 383 -24.24 -3.78 10.62
C HIS A 383 -24.71 -5.11 10.00
N ASP A 384 -25.62 -5.06 9.06
CA ASP A 384 -26.15 -6.26 8.38
C ASP A 384 -25.38 -6.48 7.06
N PHE A 385 -24.29 -7.25 7.14
CA PHE A 385 -23.47 -7.63 6.00
C PHE A 385 -22.67 -8.90 6.25
N GLU A 386 -22.29 -9.60 5.21
CA GLU A 386 -21.41 -10.74 5.31
C GLU A 386 -19.95 -10.29 5.47
N ARG A 387 -19.22 -10.91 6.38
CA ARG A 387 -17.83 -10.56 6.71
C ARG A 387 -16.95 -11.79 6.75
N TRP A 388 -15.64 -11.59 6.52
CA TRP A 388 -14.64 -12.65 6.56
C TRP A 388 -14.02 -12.85 7.96
N HIS A 389 -14.20 -11.88 8.87
CA HIS A 389 -13.73 -11.94 10.26
C HIS A 389 -14.62 -11.07 11.14
N ALA A 390 -14.72 -11.43 12.42
CA ALA A 390 -15.60 -10.75 13.38
C ALA A 390 -15.28 -9.26 13.56
N ASP A 391 -14.01 -8.87 13.43
CA ASP A 391 -13.55 -7.49 13.61
C ASP A 391 -13.80 -6.59 12.41
N VAL A 392 -14.23 -7.14 11.28
CA VAL A 392 -14.47 -6.35 10.06
C VAL A 392 -15.70 -5.48 10.23
N ARG A 393 -15.57 -4.22 9.84
CA ARG A 393 -16.63 -3.21 9.87
C ARG A 393 -16.90 -2.70 8.45
N LEU A 394 -18.16 -2.36 8.18
CA LEU A 394 -18.60 -1.80 6.90
C LEU A 394 -19.23 -0.44 7.11
N PHE A 395 -18.90 0.49 6.22
CA PHE A 395 -19.41 1.87 6.23
C PHE A 395 -19.93 2.26 4.85
N GLU A 396 -20.89 3.16 4.84
CA GLU A 396 -21.33 3.82 3.62
C GLU A 396 -21.04 5.32 3.68
N ILE A 397 -20.79 5.88 2.51
CA ILE A 397 -20.64 7.32 2.31
C ILE A 397 -21.93 7.87 1.71
N LEU A 398 -22.42 8.94 2.31
CA LEU A 398 -23.58 9.70 1.85
C LEU A 398 -23.19 11.13 1.50
N GLU A 399 -23.76 11.65 0.44
CA GLU A 399 -23.66 13.06 0.05
C GLU A 399 -25.06 13.61 -0.19
N ASN A 400 -25.46 14.63 0.56
CA ASN A 400 -26.82 15.18 0.54
C ASN A 400 -27.92 14.10 0.76
N GLY A 401 -27.59 13.08 1.54
CA GLY A 401 -28.50 11.96 1.83
C GLY A 401 -28.51 10.86 0.77
N GLU A 402 -27.81 11.02 -0.33
CA GLU A 402 -27.68 10.02 -1.40
C GLU A 402 -26.44 9.15 -1.19
N HIS A 403 -26.56 7.86 -1.49
CA HIS A 403 -25.48 6.89 -1.41
C HIS A 403 -24.39 7.16 -2.46
N VAL A 404 -23.12 7.17 -2.02
CA VAL A 404 -21.96 7.42 -2.89
C VAL A 404 -21.10 6.17 -3.05
N GLY A 405 -20.89 5.42 -1.98
CA GLY A 405 -20.06 4.22 -1.99
C GLY A 405 -19.96 3.59 -0.61
N ARG A 406 -19.29 2.46 -0.54
CA ARG A 406 -19.08 1.70 0.69
C ARG A 406 -17.63 1.25 0.84
N PHE A 407 -17.20 1.04 2.09
CA PHE A 407 -15.88 0.52 2.36
C PHE A 407 -15.86 -0.36 3.60
N TYR A 408 -15.00 -1.38 3.55
CA TYR A 408 -14.72 -2.23 4.70
C TYR A 408 -13.47 -1.74 5.40
N PHE A 409 -13.48 -1.82 6.73
CA PHE A 409 -12.28 -1.76 7.55
C PHE A 409 -11.94 -3.13 8.12
N ASP A 410 -10.73 -3.59 7.86
CA ASP A 410 -10.08 -4.74 8.51
C ASP A 410 -8.78 -4.25 9.15
N LEU A 411 -8.87 -3.80 10.41
CA LEU A 411 -7.85 -2.93 11.00
C LEU A 411 -6.75 -3.67 11.78
N TYR A 412 -7.00 -4.89 12.26
CA TYR A 412 -6.12 -5.50 13.26
C TYR A 412 -5.27 -6.62 12.70
N ALA A 413 -4.04 -6.73 13.24
CA ALA A 413 -3.16 -7.86 13.00
C ALA A 413 -3.76 -9.15 13.56
N ARG A 414 -3.56 -10.25 12.83
CA ARG A 414 -3.91 -11.60 13.24
C ARG A 414 -3.12 -12.63 12.45
N ALA A 415 -3.12 -13.89 12.92
CA ALA A 415 -2.54 -14.99 12.18
C ALA A 415 -3.18 -15.16 10.80
N ASN A 416 -2.41 -15.60 9.82
CA ASN A 416 -2.84 -15.84 8.44
C ASN A 416 -3.35 -14.60 7.68
N LYS A 417 -3.01 -13.42 8.15
CA LYS A 417 -3.23 -12.14 7.47
C LYS A 417 -1.90 -11.56 7.04
N ARG A 418 -1.83 -11.12 5.77
CA ARG A 418 -0.65 -10.45 5.23
C ARG A 418 -0.36 -9.18 6.03
N GLY A 419 0.91 -8.95 6.36
CA GLY A 419 1.37 -7.74 7.05
C GLY A 419 1.33 -6.49 6.17
N GLY A 420 1.48 -5.33 6.80
CA GLY A 420 1.41 -4.03 6.16
C GLY A 420 0.00 -3.45 6.17
N ALA A 421 -0.18 -2.35 5.45
CA ALA A 421 -1.47 -1.72 5.23
C ALA A 421 -1.67 -1.48 3.73
N TRP A 422 -2.91 -1.52 3.28
CA TRP A 422 -3.25 -1.28 1.87
C TRP A 422 -4.73 -0.98 1.69
N MET A 423 -5.02 -0.29 0.59
CA MET A 423 -6.36 -0.19 0.03
C MET A 423 -6.46 -1.07 -1.21
N ASP A 424 -7.59 -1.71 -1.41
CA ASP A 424 -7.91 -2.45 -2.62
C ASP A 424 -9.35 -2.15 -3.07
N GLY A 425 -9.58 -2.13 -4.38
CA GLY A 425 -10.91 -1.91 -4.95
C GLY A 425 -11.72 -3.21 -5.00
N ALA A 426 -12.88 -3.22 -4.38
CA ALA A 426 -13.83 -4.32 -4.51
C ALA A 426 -14.74 -4.14 -5.74
N ARG A 427 -15.08 -2.89 -6.03
CA ARG A 427 -15.91 -2.52 -7.18
C ARG A 427 -15.63 -1.07 -7.58
N ASP A 428 -15.58 -0.82 -8.88
CA ASP A 428 -15.34 0.50 -9.44
C ASP A 428 -16.64 1.27 -9.67
N ARG A 429 -16.58 2.60 -9.55
CA ARG A 429 -17.66 3.46 -10.02
C ARG A 429 -17.71 3.43 -11.54
N ARG A 430 -18.84 3.09 -12.12
CA ARG A 430 -19.05 3.04 -13.57
C ARG A 430 -20.52 3.10 -13.96
N ARG A 431 -20.80 3.42 -15.22
CA ARG A 431 -22.09 3.11 -15.82
C ARG A 431 -22.02 1.77 -16.53
N ASP A 432 -23.03 0.94 -16.25
CA ASP A 432 -23.18 -0.33 -16.95
C ASP A 432 -23.78 -0.14 -18.36
N ALA A 433 -23.87 -1.23 -19.10
CA ALA A 433 -24.42 -1.21 -20.47
C ALA A 433 -25.89 -0.76 -20.54
N GLN A 434 -26.61 -0.79 -19.43
CA GLN A 434 -27.98 -0.30 -19.29
C GLN A 434 -28.07 1.17 -18.85
N GLY A 435 -26.92 1.82 -18.65
CA GLY A 435 -26.83 3.21 -18.19
C GLY A 435 -27.02 3.40 -16.69
N ARG A 436 -27.08 2.30 -15.90
CA ARG A 436 -27.21 2.38 -14.45
C ARG A 436 -25.84 2.73 -13.83
N LEU A 437 -25.86 3.62 -12.87
CA LEU A 437 -24.67 3.94 -12.10
C LEU A 437 -24.41 2.82 -11.08
N ILE A 438 -23.19 2.31 -11.08
CA ILE A 438 -22.69 1.33 -10.13
C ILE A 438 -21.76 2.07 -9.15
N ASP A 439 -22.07 1.97 -7.87
CA ASP A 439 -21.31 2.65 -6.81
C ASP A 439 -20.03 1.87 -6.44
N PRO A 440 -18.95 2.59 -6.09
CA PRO A 440 -17.67 1.97 -5.74
C PRO A 440 -17.71 1.32 -4.35
N VAL A 441 -16.89 0.29 -4.18
CA VAL A 441 -16.65 -0.39 -2.90
C VAL A 441 -15.15 -0.60 -2.74
N ALA A 442 -14.62 -0.31 -1.54
CA ALA A 442 -13.21 -0.46 -1.21
C ALA A 442 -12.99 -1.38 0.00
N TYR A 443 -11.83 -2.05 0.01
CA TYR A 443 -11.24 -2.68 1.20
C TYR A 443 -10.14 -1.78 1.74
N LEU A 444 -10.17 -1.49 3.04
CA LEU A 444 -9.13 -0.79 3.75
C LEU A 444 -8.58 -1.71 4.84
N VAL A 445 -7.35 -2.15 4.67
CA VAL A 445 -6.73 -3.18 5.49
C VAL A 445 -5.52 -2.61 6.21
N CYS A 446 -5.46 -2.85 7.52
CA CYS A 446 -4.32 -2.49 8.37
C CYS A 446 -3.91 -3.69 9.23
N ASN A 447 -2.85 -3.53 10.00
CA ASN A 447 -2.35 -4.52 10.93
C ASN A 447 -2.03 -3.87 12.29
N PHE A 448 -3.03 -3.17 12.85
CA PHE A 448 -2.91 -2.49 14.13
C PHE A 448 -2.96 -3.46 15.30
N THR A 449 -2.55 -2.96 16.44
CA THR A 449 -2.64 -3.64 17.70
C THR A 449 -4.11 -3.91 18.08
N PRO A 450 -4.52 -5.18 18.26
CA PRO A 450 -5.91 -5.51 18.57
C PRO A 450 -6.31 -5.13 20.00
N ALA A 451 -7.61 -5.15 20.29
CA ALA A 451 -8.14 -5.00 21.63
C ALA A 451 -7.68 -6.15 22.54
N VAL A 452 -7.41 -5.83 23.81
CA VAL A 452 -7.01 -6.80 24.83
C VAL A 452 -7.69 -6.52 26.18
N ASN A 453 -7.92 -7.56 26.96
CA ASN A 453 -8.43 -7.48 28.35
C ASN A 453 -9.71 -6.66 28.49
N GLY A 454 -10.64 -6.73 27.52
CA GLY A 454 -11.88 -5.99 27.55
C GLY A 454 -11.76 -4.48 27.35
N LYS A 455 -10.53 -3.97 27.10
CA LYS A 455 -10.28 -2.59 26.72
C LYS A 455 -10.47 -2.42 25.21
N PRO A 456 -10.88 -1.23 24.74
CA PRO A 456 -10.93 -0.97 23.29
C PRO A 456 -9.52 -1.04 22.70
N ALA A 457 -9.42 -1.24 21.38
CA ALA A 457 -8.15 -1.10 20.67
C ALA A 457 -7.68 0.34 20.80
N LEU A 458 -6.44 0.52 21.28
CA LEU A 458 -5.79 1.81 21.46
C LEU A 458 -4.66 1.91 20.42
N LEU A 459 -4.73 2.94 19.58
CA LEU A 459 -3.77 3.11 18.50
C LEU A 459 -2.58 3.96 18.93
N THR A 460 -1.39 3.65 18.44
CA THR A 460 -0.28 4.60 18.45
C THR A 460 -0.58 5.73 17.49
N HIS A 461 0.09 6.86 17.62
CA HIS A 461 -0.05 7.96 16.66
C HIS A 461 0.40 7.54 15.24
N ASP A 462 1.41 6.68 15.13
CA ASP A 462 1.84 6.13 13.84
C ASP A 462 0.75 5.25 13.19
N GLU A 463 0.04 4.45 14.00
CA GLU A 463 -1.11 3.68 13.53
C GLU A 463 -2.27 4.58 13.08
N VAL A 464 -2.52 5.68 13.81
CA VAL A 464 -3.49 6.72 13.40
C VAL A 464 -3.12 7.32 12.05
N THR A 465 -1.85 7.67 11.85
CA THR A 465 -1.36 8.21 10.59
C THR A 465 -1.52 7.21 9.44
N THR A 466 -1.22 5.94 9.67
CA THR A 466 -1.44 4.87 8.70
C THR A 466 -2.91 4.73 8.32
N LEU A 467 -3.82 4.81 9.29
CA LEU A 467 -5.26 4.77 9.04
C LEU A 467 -5.71 5.93 8.12
N PHE A 468 -5.23 7.14 8.38
CA PHE A 468 -5.50 8.30 7.54
C PHE A 468 -4.93 8.14 6.14
N HIS A 469 -3.75 7.54 6.02
CA HIS A 469 -3.12 7.22 4.75
C HIS A 469 -4.01 6.30 3.92
N GLU A 470 -4.39 5.13 4.44
CA GLU A 470 -5.23 4.17 3.73
C GLU A 470 -6.61 4.75 3.42
N PHE A 471 -7.16 5.55 4.33
CA PHE A 471 -8.42 6.23 4.08
C PHE A 471 -8.31 7.27 2.97
N GLY A 472 -7.15 7.91 2.81
CA GLY A 472 -6.88 8.82 1.68
C GLY A 472 -6.97 8.10 0.33
N HIS A 473 -6.43 6.89 0.21
CA HIS A 473 -6.64 6.03 -0.96
C HIS A 473 -8.12 5.67 -1.14
N GLY A 474 -8.78 5.32 -0.04
CA GLY A 474 -10.22 5.02 -0.06
C GLY A 474 -11.05 6.19 -0.59
N LEU A 475 -10.76 7.41 -0.16
CA LEU A 475 -11.43 8.61 -0.65
C LEU A 475 -11.21 8.84 -2.15
N HIS A 476 -10.00 8.59 -2.64
CA HIS A 476 -9.71 8.70 -4.06
C HIS A 476 -10.53 7.70 -4.89
N HIS A 477 -10.67 6.47 -4.39
CA HIS A 477 -11.51 5.44 -5.02
C HIS A 477 -13.01 5.77 -4.93
N LEU A 478 -13.49 6.22 -3.77
CA LEU A 478 -14.91 6.36 -3.45
C LEU A 478 -15.54 7.69 -3.88
N LEU A 479 -14.75 8.78 -3.88
CA LEU A 479 -15.26 10.13 -4.24
C LEU A 479 -15.05 10.49 -5.72
N THR A 480 -14.60 9.56 -6.53
CA THR A 480 -14.48 9.78 -7.97
C THR A 480 -15.83 10.13 -8.59
N ARG A 481 -15.82 11.03 -9.57
CA ARG A 481 -16.99 11.34 -10.41
C ARG A 481 -16.87 10.70 -11.79
N VAL A 482 -15.74 10.07 -12.08
CA VAL A 482 -15.56 9.35 -13.34
C VAL A 482 -16.49 8.14 -13.37
N GLU A 483 -17.21 7.97 -14.46
CA GLU A 483 -18.20 6.91 -14.66
C GLU A 483 -17.71 5.82 -15.64
N HIS A 484 -16.42 5.83 -15.94
CA HIS A 484 -15.74 4.85 -16.79
C HIS A 484 -14.75 4.06 -15.94
N ALA A 485 -14.92 2.75 -15.85
CA ALA A 485 -14.17 1.89 -14.93
C ALA A 485 -12.65 2.08 -15.03
N ALA A 486 -12.11 2.18 -16.24
CA ALA A 486 -10.67 2.25 -16.49
C ALA A 486 -9.99 3.55 -16.01
N ALA A 487 -10.76 4.60 -15.70
CA ALA A 487 -10.25 5.87 -15.17
C ALA A 487 -10.94 6.29 -13.87
N SER A 488 -11.74 5.41 -13.29
CA SER A 488 -12.49 5.64 -12.05
C SER A 488 -11.60 5.46 -10.83
N GLY A 489 -11.66 6.39 -9.90
CA GLY A 489 -10.89 6.32 -8.66
C GLY A 489 -9.38 6.30 -8.92
N ILE A 490 -8.71 5.28 -8.42
CA ILE A 490 -7.26 5.10 -8.62
C ILE A 490 -6.91 4.45 -9.96
N ASN A 491 -7.90 3.92 -10.70
CA ASN A 491 -7.65 3.29 -11.98
C ASN A 491 -7.15 4.30 -13.01
N GLY A 492 -6.10 3.97 -13.72
CA GLY A 492 -5.47 4.83 -14.73
C GLY A 492 -4.62 5.97 -14.17
N VAL A 493 -4.57 6.15 -12.85
CA VAL A 493 -3.66 7.10 -12.20
C VAL A 493 -2.22 6.61 -12.35
N ALA A 494 -1.31 7.50 -12.75
CA ALA A 494 0.11 7.19 -12.79
C ALA A 494 0.59 6.76 -11.39
N TRP A 495 1.33 5.64 -11.31
CA TRP A 495 1.65 5.00 -10.03
C TRP A 495 2.50 5.89 -9.12
N ASP A 496 3.33 6.74 -9.67
CA ASP A 496 4.11 7.72 -8.92
C ASP A 496 3.31 8.96 -8.43
N ALA A 497 2.02 9.03 -8.77
CA ALA A 497 1.08 10.00 -8.23
C ALA A 497 0.03 9.37 -7.29
N VAL A 498 -0.06 8.05 -7.24
CA VAL A 498 -1.16 7.37 -6.52
C VAL A 498 -1.15 7.66 -5.02
N GLU A 499 0.02 7.92 -4.45
CA GLU A 499 0.20 8.25 -3.03
C GLU A 499 -0.14 9.71 -2.67
N LEU A 500 -0.50 10.55 -3.65
CA LEU A 500 -0.82 11.96 -3.37
C LEU A 500 -1.97 12.08 -2.37
N SER A 501 -3.08 11.42 -2.61
CA SER A 501 -4.28 11.52 -1.77
C SER A 501 -4.13 10.83 -0.43
N SER A 502 -3.34 9.76 -0.34
CA SER A 502 -3.08 9.06 0.90
C SER A 502 -2.18 9.86 1.84
N GLN A 503 -1.04 10.29 1.36
CA GLN A 503 -0.09 11.11 2.12
C GLN A 503 -0.68 12.48 2.49
N PHE A 504 -1.52 13.04 1.62
CA PHE A 504 -2.22 14.28 1.89
C PHE A 504 -3.08 14.22 3.16
N MET A 505 -3.83 13.14 3.36
CA MET A 505 -4.67 12.96 4.55
C MET A 505 -3.89 12.84 5.86
N GLU A 506 -2.66 12.36 5.83
CA GLU A 506 -1.80 12.25 7.01
C GLU A 506 -1.57 13.59 7.74
N ASN A 507 -1.62 14.70 7.00
CA ASN A 507 -1.35 16.03 7.55
C ASN A 507 -2.29 16.39 8.71
N TRP A 508 -3.55 15.99 8.66
CA TRP A 508 -4.53 16.27 9.73
C TRP A 508 -4.24 15.58 11.05
N CYS A 509 -3.42 14.52 11.03
CA CYS A 509 -2.95 13.85 12.24
C CYS A 509 -1.96 14.69 13.07
N TRP A 510 -1.47 15.79 12.51
CA TRP A 510 -0.54 16.71 13.15
C TRP A 510 -1.12 18.10 13.36
N GLU A 511 -2.34 18.37 12.92
CA GLU A 511 -3.01 19.64 13.10
C GLU A 511 -3.78 19.66 14.43
N PRO A 512 -3.62 20.69 15.27
CA PRO A 512 -4.31 20.78 16.57
C PRO A 512 -5.82 20.59 16.47
N GLU A 513 -6.47 21.22 15.47
CA GLU A 513 -7.92 21.08 15.25
C GLU A 513 -8.30 19.66 14.82
N GLY A 514 -7.47 18.99 14.03
CA GLY A 514 -7.65 17.59 13.64
C GLY A 514 -7.49 16.66 14.83
N LEU A 515 -6.44 16.86 15.63
CA LEU A 515 -6.16 16.07 16.82
C LEU A 515 -7.26 16.20 17.87
N ALA A 516 -7.87 17.36 18.02
CA ALA A 516 -9.02 17.55 18.91
C ALA A 516 -10.23 16.69 18.52
N LEU A 517 -10.40 16.39 17.22
CA LEU A 517 -11.50 15.55 16.73
C LEU A 517 -11.23 14.06 16.90
N ILE A 518 -9.98 13.62 16.78
CA ILE A 518 -9.59 12.19 16.72
C ILE A 518 -9.11 11.63 18.06
N SER A 519 -8.99 12.45 19.09
CA SER A 519 -8.46 12.05 20.38
C SER A 519 -9.42 12.31 21.55
N ALA A 520 -9.44 11.39 22.49
CA ALA A 520 -10.06 11.51 23.80
C ALA A 520 -9.59 10.32 24.65
N HIS A 521 -9.40 10.52 25.94
CA HIS A 521 -8.99 9.43 26.83
C HIS A 521 -10.04 8.31 26.85
N TYR A 522 -9.61 7.06 26.69
CA TYR A 522 -10.51 5.93 26.47
C TYR A 522 -11.42 5.59 27.67
N GLU A 523 -11.01 5.93 28.91
CA GLU A 523 -11.81 5.71 30.12
C GLU A 523 -12.62 6.93 30.51
N THR A 524 -12.01 8.12 30.47
CA THR A 524 -12.64 9.34 31.02
C THR A 524 -13.32 10.20 29.96
N GLY A 525 -13.00 10.02 28.68
CA GLY A 525 -13.45 10.86 27.58
C GLY A 525 -12.85 12.27 27.57
N GLU A 526 -11.89 12.55 28.46
CA GLU A 526 -11.20 13.83 28.51
C GLU A 526 -10.39 14.09 27.25
N ALA A 527 -10.36 15.35 26.83
CA ALA A 527 -9.57 15.79 25.69
C ALA A 527 -8.07 15.57 25.95
N LEU A 528 -7.31 15.39 24.85
CA LEU A 528 -5.84 15.39 24.91
C LEU A 528 -5.37 16.68 25.61
N PRO A 529 -4.63 16.60 26.74
CA PRO A 529 -4.15 17.76 27.45
C PRO A 529 -3.31 18.68 26.58
N GLN A 530 -3.46 19.99 26.75
CA GLN A 530 -2.76 20.98 25.91
C GLN A 530 -1.24 20.84 26.00
N ASP A 531 -0.71 20.55 27.18
CA ASP A 531 0.73 20.34 27.38
C ASP A 531 1.23 19.08 26.67
N LEU A 532 0.44 18.02 26.66
CA LEU A 532 0.77 16.78 25.93
C LEU A 532 0.71 16.98 24.42
N LEU A 533 -0.28 17.73 23.94
CA LEU A 533 -0.38 18.13 22.53
C LEU A 533 0.85 18.93 22.09
N GLU A 534 1.26 19.93 22.85
CA GLU A 534 2.44 20.74 22.55
C GLU A 534 3.73 19.90 22.51
N LYS A 535 3.89 18.98 23.44
CA LYS A 535 5.01 18.04 23.47
C LYS A 535 5.01 17.11 22.26
N MET A 536 3.85 16.57 21.90
CA MET A 536 3.69 15.72 20.74
C MET A 536 4.07 16.47 19.44
N LEU A 537 3.59 17.68 19.26
CA LEU A 537 3.89 18.50 18.09
C LEU A 537 5.37 18.90 18.05
N ALA A 538 5.98 19.18 19.20
CA ALA A 538 7.44 19.45 19.29
C ALA A 538 8.27 18.23 18.87
N ALA A 539 7.78 17.02 19.12
CA ALA A 539 8.43 15.78 18.73
C ALA A 539 8.17 15.34 17.27
N LYS A 540 7.36 16.08 16.52
CA LYS A 540 6.94 15.71 15.14
C LYS A 540 8.10 15.32 14.25
N ASN A 541 9.16 16.11 14.26
CA ASN A 541 10.33 15.91 13.40
C ASN A 541 11.50 15.20 14.11
N PHE A 542 11.21 14.55 15.25
CA PHE A 542 12.22 13.75 15.95
C PHE A 542 12.77 12.64 15.05
N GLN A 543 14.08 12.68 14.80
CA GLN A 543 14.80 11.75 13.92
C GLN A 543 14.28 11.69 12.47
N SER A 544 13.65 12.76 11.99
CA SER A 544 13.15 12.83 10.61
C SER A 544 14.25 12.69 9.56
N GLY A 545 15.47 13.12 9.84
CA GLY A 545 16.62 12.92 8.98
C GLY A 545 16.95 11.44 8.77
N MET A 546 17.00 10.66 9.84
CA MET A 546 17.22 9.22 9.78
C MET A 546 16.09 8.50 9.04
N MET A 547 14.84 8.90 9.27
CA MET A 547 13.68 8.33 8.56
C MET A 547 13.74 8.64 7.06
N MET A 548 14.11 9.86 6.69
CA MET A 548 14.22 10.26 5.28
C MET A 548 15.29 9.43 4.55
N VAL A 549 16.50 9.32 5.09
CA VAL A 549 17.56 8.54 4.43
C VAL A 549 17.23 7.05 4.35
N ARG A 550 16.48 6.51 5.31
CA ARG A 550 16.02 5.13 5.27
C ARG A 550 15.04 4.91 4.09
N GLN A 551 14.10 5.79 3.89
CA GLN A 551 13.17 5.71 2.75
C GLN A 551 13.89 5.92 1.41
N LEU A 552 14.90 6.75 1.37
CA LEU A 552 15.74 6.95 0.19
C LEU A 552 16.63 5.73 -0.10
N GLU A 553 17.13 5.06 0.94
CA GLU A 553 17.80 3.76 0.79
C GLU A 553 16.92 2.75 0.06
N PHE A 554 15.66 2.61 0.46
CA PHE A 554 14.70 1.70 -0.17
C PHE A 554 14.40 2.10 -1.61
N SER A 555 14.17 3.39 -1.85
CA SER A 555 13.84 3.92 -3.17
C SER A 555 14.99 3.77 -4.16
N LEU A 556 16.21 4.10 -3.73
CA LEU A 556 17.42 3.97 -4.54
C LEU A 556 17.77 2.50 -4.78
N PHE A 557 17.66 1.66 -3.76
CA PHE A 557 17.87 0.22 -3.89
C PHE A 557 16.94 -0.39 -4.95
N ASP A 558 15.64 -0.15 -4.82
CA ASP A 558 14.65 -0.63 -5.78
C ASP A 558 14.97 -0.19 -7.21
N PHE A 559 15.16 1.10 -7.39
CA PHE A 559 15.34 1.65 -8.73
C PHE A 559 16.66 1.21 -9.37
N GLU A 560 17.75 1.26 -8.62
CA GLU A 560 19.06 0.82 -9.11
C GLU A 560 19.11 -0.68 -9.37
N LEU A 561 18.50 -1.49 -8.50
CA LEU A 561 18.40 -2.93 -8.68
C LEU A 561 17.80 -3.28 -10.05
N HIS A 562 16.72 -2.59 -10.45
CA HIS A 562 16.05 -2.82 -11.73
C HIS A 562 16.71 -2.12 -12.92
N ALA A 563 17.45 -1.04 -12.69
CA ALA A 563 18.17 -0.33 -13.75
C ALA A 563 19.48 -1.01 -14.13
N THR A 564 20.13 -1.75 -13.22
CA THR A 564 21.46 -2.31 -13.40
C THR A 564 21.52 -3.83 -13.34
N HIS A 565 20.39 -4.52 -13.24
CA HIS A 565 20.36 -5.99 -13.16
C HIS A 565 21.10 -6.62 -14.34
N GLY A 566 21.96 -7.59 -14.06
CA GLY A 566 22.83 -8.23 -15.06
C GLY A 566 24.24 -7.69 -15.10
N ASP A 567 24.59 -6.70 -14.27
CA ASP A 567 25.96 -6.16 -14.16
C ASP A 567 26.93 -7.03 -13.32
N GLY A 568 26.45 -8.17 -12.84
CA GLY A 568 27.23 -9.13 -12.05
C GLY A 568 27.12 -8.96 -10.54
N ARG A 569 26.44 -7.92 -10.06
CA ARG A 569 26.17 -7.75 -8.62
C ARG A 569 24.97 -8.58 -8.16
N SER A 570 25.09 -9.17 -6.97
CA SER A 570 23.94 -9.78 -6.29
C SER A 570 23.00 -8.72 -5.75
N VAL A 571 21.77 -9.13 -5.40
CA VAL A 571 20.79 -8.25 -4.73
C VAL A 571 21.38 -7.61 -3.48
N LEU A 572 22.08 -8.40 -2.65
CA LEU A 572 22.74 -7.88 -1.45
C LEU A 572 23.84 -6.88 -1.77
N GLN A 573 24.64 -7.12 -2.80
CA GLN A 573 25.72 -6.18 -3.21
C GLN A 573 25.15 -4.84 -3.70
N VAL A 574 24.04 -4.84 -4.42
CA VAL A 574 23.36 -3.59 -4.80
C VAL A 574 22.85 -2.85 -3.56
N LEU A 575 22.21 -3.56 -2.62
CA LEU A 575 21.73 -2.96 -1.38
C LEU A 575 22.86 -2.37 -0.53
N GLU A 576 23.97 -3.11 -0.37
CA GLU A 576 25.15 -2.64 0.36
C GLU A 576 25.78 -1.40 -0.31
N GLY A 577 25.83 -1.35 -1.63
CA GLY A 577 26.31 -0.17 -2.37
C GLY A 577 25.45 1.07 -2.10
N ILE A 578 24.14 0.92 -2.06
CA ILE A 578 23.23 2.03 -1.72
C ILE A 578 23.40 2.43 -0.24
N ARG A 579 23.55 1.49 0.66
CA ARG A 579 23.84 1.76 2.08
C ARG A 579 25.15 2.53 2.26
N ASP A 580 26.19 2.20 1.51
CA ASP A 580 27.45 2.97 1.49
C ASP A 580 27.22 4.42 1.07
N GLU A 581 26.30 4.66 0.15
CA GLU A 581 26.01 6.00 -0.36
C GLU A 581 25.16 6.83 0.62
N VAL A 582 24.08 6.28 1.15
CA VAL A 582 23.05 7.08 1.85
C VAL A 582 22.87 6.73 3.32
N ALA A 583 23.12 5.51 3.76
CA ALA A 583 22.86 5.10 5.13
C ALA A 583 23.82 5.74 6.13
N VAL A 584 23.31 6.12 7.29
CA VAL A 584 24.13 6.60 8.43
C VAL A 584 24.36 5.49 9.45
N MET A 585 23.47 4.50 9.51
CA MET A 585 23.59 3.34 10.38
C MET A 585 23.52 2.06 9.53
N ARG A 586 24.49 1.17 9.72
CA ARG A 586 24.58 -0.10 9.00
C ARG A 586 23.96 -1.25 9.81
N PRO A 587 23.07 -2.04 9.21
CA PRO A 587 22.58 -3.24 9.87
C PRO A 587 23.67 -4.33 9.92
N PRO A 588 23.48 -5.38 10.77
CA PRO A 588 24.38 -6.53 10.79
C PRO A 588 24.48 -7.24 9.43
N ALA A 589 25.59 -7.90 9.18
CA ALA A 589 25.84 -8.62 7.93
C ALA A 589 24.82 -9.72 7.61
N TYR A 590 24.16 -10.27 8.61
CA TYR A 590 23.10 -11.27 8.42
C TYR A 590 21.74 -10.68 8.04
N ASN A 591 21.58 -9.36 8.07
CA ASN A 591 20.31 -8.71 7.66
C ASN A 591 19.98 -9.04 6.21
N ARG A 592 18.76 -9.47 5.97
CA ARG A 592 18.22 -9.82 4.65
C ARG A 592 16.91 -9.07 4.36
N PHE A 593 16.95 -7.75 4.53
CA PHE A 593 15.80 -6.89 4.31
C PHE A 593 15.11 -7.15 2.95
N ALA A 594 15.89 -7.32 1.88
CA ALA A 594 15.35 -7.54 0.53
C ALA A 594 14.42 -8.76 0.45
N ASN A 595 14.68 -9.81 1.22
CA ASN A 595 13.89 -11.05 1.24
C ASN A 595 12.47 -10.87 1.80
N SER A 596 12.22 -9.77 2.49
CA SER A 596 10.90 -9.37 3.01
C SER A 596 10.32 -8.13 2.35
N PHE A 597 10.99 -7.60 1.32
CA PHE A 597 10.56 -6.37 0.64
C PHE A 597 9.46 -6.65 -0.40
N ALA A 598 8.29 -7.02 0.10
CA ALA A 598 7.15 -7.40 -0.73
C ALA A 598 6.66 -6.30 -1.68
N HIS A 599 6.84 -5.02 -1.32
CA HIS A 599 6.45 -3.89 -2.18
C HIS A 599 6.98 -4.04 -3.61
N ILE A 600 8.26 -4.40 -3.76
CA ILE A 600 8.89 -4.49 -5.08
C ILE A 600 8.86 -5.89 -5.70
N PHE A 601 8.67 -6.94 -4.91
CA PHE A 601 8.68 -8.32 -5.44
C PHE A 601 7.28 -8.95 -5.54
N ALA A 602 6.29 -8.41 -4.84
CA ALA A 602 4.92 -8.93 -4.84
C ALA A 602 3.83 -7.85 -4.81
N GLY A 603 4.17 -6.58 -4.60
CA GLY A 603 3.23 -5.50 -4.31
C GLY A 603 3.04 -4.45 -5.42
N GLY A 604 3.65 -4.61 -6.58
CA GLY A 604 3.47 -3.69 -7.72
C GLY A 604 4.36 -2.44 -7.71
N TYR A 605 5.28 -2.30 -6.75
CA TYR A 605 6.20 -1.15 -6.65
C TYR A 605 7.58 -1.41 -7.28
N ALA A 606 7.73 -2.40 -8.14
CA ALA A 606 9.00 -2.68 -8.82
C ALA A 606 9.46 -1.48 -9.66
N ALA A 607 10.68 -1.01 -9.42
CA ALA A 607 11.21 0.25 -9.97
C ALA A 607 10.22 1.41 -9.82
N GLY A 608 9.51 1.44 -8.72
CA GLY A 608 8.42 2.36 -8.42
C GLY A 608 8.33 2.78 -6.96
N TYR A 609 9.18 2.29 -6.06
CA TYR A 609 9.15 2.67 -4.65
C TYR A 609 9.47 4.16 -4.44
N TYR A 610 10.22 4.78 -5.36
CA TYR A 610 10.45 6.23 -5.37
C TYR A 610 9.14 7.04 -5.37
N SER A 611 8.04 6.43 -5.80
CA SER A 611 6.71 7.06 -5.89
C SER A 611 6.27 7.66 -4.55
N TYR A 612 6.65 7.04 -3.43
CA TYR A 612 6.36 7.57 -2.09
C TYR A 612 6.95 8.96 -1.88
N LYS A 613 8.22 9.16 -2.22
CA LYS A 613 8.86 10.48 -2.08
C LYS A 613 8.44 11.45 -3.17
N TRP A 614 8.23 10.96 -4.38
CA TRP A 614 7.73 11.76 -5.48
C TRP A 614 6.34 12.34 -5.20
N ALA A 615 5.40 11.50 -4.79
CA ALA A 615 4.06 11.92 -4.43
C ALA A 615 4.02 12.75 -3.14
N GLU A 616 4.96 12.57 -2.23
CA GLU A 616 5.06 13.36 -0.99
C GLU A 616 5.40 14.83 -1.28
N VAL A 617 6.18 15.11 -2.34
CA VAL A 617 6.37 16.47 -2.85
C VAL A 617 5.04 17.07 -3.26
N LEU A 618 4.23 16.32 -4.02
CA LEU A 618 2.90 16.76 -4.47
C LEU A 618 1.95 16.98 -3.27
N SER A 619 1.89 16.03 -2.35
CA SER A 619 0.96 16.10 -1.22
C SER A 619 1.32 17.21 -0.23
N ALA A 620 2.60 17.40 0.07
CA ALA A 620 3.06 18.48 0.95
C ALA A 620 2.76 19.86 0.35
N ASP A 621 3.01 20.05 -0.93
CA ASP A 621 2.73 21.30 -1.62
C ASP A 621 1.21 21.55 -1.78
N ALA A 622 0.43 20.50 -2.03
CA ALA A 622 -1.03 20.61 -2.02
C ALA A 622 -1.56 21.04 -0.64
N PHE A 623 -1.05 20.45 0.43
CA PHE A 623 -1.42 20.83 1.80
C PHE A 623 -1.00 22.25 2.15
N SER A 624 0.07 22.77 1.57
CA SER A 624 0.50 24.14 1.81
C SER A 624 -0.57 25.19 1.44
N ARG A 625 -1.43 24.89 0.49
CA ARG A 625 -2.61 25.73 0.20
C ARG A 625 -3.61 25.79 1.36
N PHE A 626 -3.82 24.65 2.04
CA PHE A 626 -4.65 24.61 3.25
C PHE A 626 -4.00 25.37 4.42
N GLU A 627 -2.67 25.33 4.54
CA GLU A 627 -1.95 26.16 5.53
C GLU A 627 -2.15 27.66 5.27
N GLU A 628 -2.20 28.07 4.01
CA GLU A 628 -2.41 29.47 3.58
C GLU A 628 -3.87 29.91 3.76
N GLU A 629 -4.84 29.05 3.45
CA GLU A 629 -6.27 29.40 3.36
C GLU A 629 -7.09 28.92 4.58
N GLY A 630 -6.53 28.03 5.40
CA GLY A 630 -7.18 27.40 6.55
C GLY A 630 -7.32 25.89 6.39
N VAL A 631 -6.84 25.12 7.37
CA VAL A 631 -6.77 23.64 7.29
C VAL A 631 -8.16 22.96 7.24
N PHE A 632 -9.20 23.67 7.60
CA PHE A 632 -10.61 23.24 7.48
C PHE A 632 -11.45 24.13 6.56
N ASN A 633 -10.81 24.90 5.70
CA ASN A 633 -11.51 25.72 4.73
C ASN A 633 -12.31 24.83 3.76
N PRO A 634 -13.66 24.88 3.77
CA PRO A 634 -14.48 23.99 2.96
C PRO A 634 -14.37 24.29 1.46
N ASP A 635 -14.04 25.51 1.07
CA ASP A 635 -13.84 25.86 -0.33
C ASP A 635 -12.54 25.29 -0.88
N THR A 636 -11.47 25.31 -0.09
CA THR A 636 -10.19 24.65 -0.41
C THR A 636 -10.36 23.13 -0.46
N GLY A 637 -11.10 22.55 0.49
CA GLY A 637 -11.45 21.13 0.49
C GLY A 637 -12.23 20.73 -0.76
N ARG A 638 -13.23 21.53 -1.13
CA ARG A 638 -13.98 21.31 -2.38
C ARG A 638 -13.08 21.42 -3.61
N ALA A 639 -12.22 22.41 -3.67
CA ALA A 639 -11.27 22.58 -4.77
C ALA A 639 -10.35 21.36 -4.93
N PHE A 640 -9.81 20.83 -3.84
CA PHE A 640 -8.98 19.60 -3.86
C PHE A 640 -9.81 18.40 -4.33
N ARG A 641 -11.00 18.22 -3.78
CA ARG A 641 -11.90 17.13 -4.18
C ARG A 641 -12.21 17.17 -5.67
N GLU A 642 -12.60 18.33 -6.19
CA GLU A 642 -13.01 18.52 -7.60
C GLU A 642 -11.84 18.41 -8.58
N ALA A 643 -10.67 18.94 -8.22
CA ALA A 643 -9.50 18.93 -9.09
C ALA A 643 -8.77 17.57 -9.09
N ILE A 644 -8.74 16.85 -7.97
CA ILE A 644 -7.93 15.64 -7.80
C ILE A 644 -8.80 14.41 -7.58
N LEU A 645 -9.52 14.32 -6.44
CA LEU A 645 -10.24 13.09 -6.06
C LEU A 645 -11.34 12.72 -7.08
N ALA A 646 -12.12 13.70 -7.50
CA ALA A 646 -13.23 13.48 -8.43
C ALA A 646 -12.77 13.09 -9.83
N ARG A 647 -11.56 13.46 -10.22
CA ARG A 647 -11.01 13.24 -11.56
C ARG A 647 -10.43 11.86 -11.78
N GLY A 648 -10.11 11.11 -10.73
CA GLY A 648 -9.48 9.79 -10.85
C GLY A 648 -8.30 9.79 -11.81
N GLY A 649 -8.24 8.81 -12.69
CA GLY A 649 -7.22 8.68 -13.74
C GLY A 649 -7.59 9.30 -15.09
N SER A 650 -8.53 10.25 -15.12
CA SER A 650 -9.05 10.83 -16.38
C SER A 650 -8.10 11.82 -17.06
N ARG A 651 -7.11 12.33 -16.34
CA ARG A 651 -6.11 13.28 -16.86
C ARG A 651 -4.75 13.05 -16.21
N GLU A 652 -3.71 13.56 -16.84
CA GLU A 652 -2.36 13.55 -16.29
C GLU A 652 -2.30 14.20 -14.89
N PRO A 653 -1.68 13.56 -13.89
CA PRO A 653 -1.66 14.06 -12.52
C PRO A 653 -1.07 15.46 -12.36
N MET A 654 -0.04 15.80 -13.14
CA MET A 654 0.53 17.15 -13.12
C MET A 654 -0.48 18.22 -13.50
N LEU A 655 -1.32 17.97 -14.48
CA LEU A 655 -2.36 18.91 -14.89
C LEU A 655 -3.42 19.07 -13.80
N LEU A 656 -3.80 17.98 -13.12
CA LEU A 656 -4.74 18.04 -11.99
C LEU A 656 -4.15 18.81 -10.81
N PHE A 657 -2.85 18.62 -10.54
CA PHE A 657 -2.15 19.37 -9.50
C PHE A 657 -2.12 20.86 -9.81
N VAL A 658 -1.80 21.25 -11.04
CA VAL A 658 -1.79 22.65 -11.48
C VAL A 658 -3.19 23.26 -11.44
N ASP A 659 -4.23 22.51 -11.81
CA ASP A 659 -5.62 22.97 -11.68
C ASP A 659 -5.97 23.30 -10.21
N PHE A 660 -5.45 22.51 -9.26
CA PHE A 660 -5.67 22.77 -7.84
C PHE A 660 -4.78 23.88 -7.28
N ARG A 661 -3.46 23.81 -7.56
CA ARG A 661 -2.47 24.68 -6.91
C ARG A 661 -2.19 25.98 -7.65
N GLY A 662 -2.50 26.03 -8.96
CA GLY A 662 -2.25 27.18 -9.84
C GLY A 662 -0.80 27.26 -10.36
N ARG A 663 0.05 26.30 -10.05
CA ARG A 663 1.45 26.19 -10.45
C ARG A 663 1.95 24.76 -10.35
N GLU A 664 3.12 24.49 -10.88
CA GLU A 664 3.82 23.22 -10.67
C GLU A 664 4.28 23.06 -9.20
N PRO A 665 4.48 21.79 -8.72
CA PRO A 665 4.87 21.53 -7.37
C PRO A 665 6.30 22.00 -7.06
N SER A 666 6.53 22.37 -5.79
CA SER A 666 7.83 22.67 -5.23
C SER A 666 8.20 21.72 -4.10
N ILE A 667 9.47 21.39 -3.97
CA ILE A 667 10.01 20.55 -2.88
C ILE A 667 10.02 21.28 -1.52
N ASP A 668 9.85 22.57 -1.50
CA ASP A 668 10.03 23.39 -0.30
C ASP A 668 9.09 23.00 0.84
N ALA A 669 7.83 22.70 0.51
CA ALA A 669 6.86 22.25 1.50
C ALA A 669 7.26 20.91 2.14
N LEU A 670 7.74 19.94 1.36
CA LEU A 670 8.23 18.67 1.88
C LEU A 670 9.40 18.88 2.86
N LEU A 671 10.39 19.66 2.47
CA LEU A 671 11.55 19.94 3.33
C LEU A 671 11.15 20.65 4.62
N ARG A 672 10.24 21.61 4.54
CA ARG A 672 9.71 22.30 5.72
C ARG A 672 8.94 21.37 6.65
N HIS A 673 8.03 20.56 6.12
CA HIS A 673 7.23 19.61 6.90
C HIS A 673 8.09 18.52 7.55
N SER A 674 9.19 18.16 6.91
CA SER A 674 10.14 17.16 7.43
C SER A 674 11.21 17.77 8.37
N GLY A 675 11.19 19.08 8.60
CA GLY A 675 12.21 19.76 9.42
C GLY A 675 13.62 19.75 8.83
N LEU A 676 13.73 19.58 7.50
CA LEU A 676 14.99 19.49 6.76
C LEU A 676 15.33 20.83 6.06
N VAL A 677 15.07 21.94 6.74
CA VAL A 677 15.37 23.31 6.27
C VAL A 677 16.49 23.92 7.08
N GLY A 678 17.36 24.70 6.44
CA GLY A 678 18.53 25.32 7.06
C GLY A 678 19.74 24.41 7.08
N GLU A 679 20.84 24.88 7.71
CA GLU A 679 22.01 24.06 7.97
C GLU A 679 21.75 23.12 9.14
N ALA A 680 22.24 21.89 9.06
CA ALA A 680 22.24 20.97 10.19
C ALA A 680 23.15 21.55 11.26
N ALA A 681 22.56 22.22 12.27
CA ALA A 681 23.28 22.94 13.32
C ALA A 681 24.08 22.02 14.25
#